data_5551f13252914be863eccd737d45d751
#
_entry.id   5551f13252914be863eccd737d45d751
#
_cell.length_a   1.000
_cell.length_b   1.000
_cell.length_c   1.000
_cell.angle_alpha   90.00
_cell.angle_beta   90.00
_cell.angle_gamma   90.00
#
_symmetry.space_group_name_H-M   'P 1'
#
loop_
_entity.id
_entity.type
_entity.pdbx_description
1 polymer ?
#
loop_
_entity_poly.entity_id
_entity_poly.type
_entity_poly.pdbx_seq_one_letter_code
_entity_poly.pdbx_strand_id
1 'polypeptide(L)'
;MLNKTFSLIYVFLLIVLTIVLSLRISNITIDSSILSLLPTETQSKVSKTTIDTYTKRLDRHVVFLIKDNGDGVKACDFFYKELKKNKSVENVIGAVDKRAQQNFNQFLYNYKTALISEKAKARMENNSYEKWVLSTLYSGFSGVTEKEIISDPLLLTRDVATFLSKDVKINVKNGYLSVTDEHNNLWYFLNVRTSSAGFDINSSKEFCSYVNSLIAKTESLYKGTTIFKRGTVFYSDYASALAQRDLTVLGSITIIGVFALIFFVFRTVIPVALTVLSVSTGILAGFAFLCIFFDTINLVIIGMSLSVVGVVCDYTIYYMTLRVSTDCTGSSLDTMKQMIKPLLFAVSTDVIAYLIIILSPVTPLKQLSVFCMAAITFSCLTVILIEPYLCAHVKKKDFPLKSVFNGYLKLVASKKVNFAIIVLIVLTTVFGLSKFSVNDDPASFQNLPAFLKIQDDAIARITNQKASVKYLIIEANSEDKLLNINESLQQLLEIMIKNRDISSYRAIPLVSLKTQEHNFSLIQNTLKNLKDPVLTENIENLDKLYSYQKLSLDKFIQSPLGNAYEPLYVKGSDNSPYALSILLYDVKDRTKLESEISRLTANAYYLDRKDDFIKVFSHYRVLISYVLYTFLIVIFLVSVLRLGVLKGLVAAIFSLISVLFALATILLSGYQLNLFNELALILVLGIGVNYTIFFNSNTNIKSTSLVAIVTALLTTLLTMGVLVLSSVSAISGFALALSSGIVCSFVLSTILPELLKDVENNSFGSA
;
A
#
# COMPACT_ATOMS: atom_id res chain seq x y z
N MET A 1 33.79 22.21 -21.05
CA MET A 1 32.36 22.15 -20.66
C MET A 1 31.64 23.52 -20.65
N LEU A 2 32.31 24.62 -20.39
CA LEU A 2 31.67 25.96 -20.36
C LEU A 2 31.69 26.64 -21.74
N ASN A 3 31.14 25.99 -22.76
CA ASN A 3 31.02 26.55 -24.09
C ASN A 3 29.55 26.77 -24.43
N LYS A 4 29.19 27.91 -25.06
CA LYS A 4 27.83 28.25 -25.49
C LYS A 4 27.13 27.13 -26.28
N THR A 5 27.90 26.35 -27.03
CA THR A 5 27.42 25.19 -27.80
C THR A 5 26.79 24.13 -26.89
N PHE A 6 27.43 23.79 -25.75
CA PHE A 6 26.87 22.81 -24.79
C PHE A 6 25.60 23.32 -24.11
N SER A 7 25.53 24.62 -23.80
CA SER A 7 24.32 25.23 -23.25
C SER A 7 23.15 25.17 -24.24
N LEU A 8 23.39 25.38 -25.53
CA LEU A 8 22.35 25.27 -26.56
C LEU A 8 21.86 23.82 -26.73
N ILE A 9 22.79 22.85 -26.76
CA ILE A 9 22.45 21.42 -26.81
C ILE A 9 21.60 21.04 -25.60
N TYR A 10 21.95 21.54 -24.41
CA TYR A 10 21.20 21.26 -23.19
C TYR A 10 19.78 21.85 -23.22
N VAL A 11 19.61 23.10 -23.69
CA VAL A 11 18.28 23.71 -23.88
C VAL A 11 17.45 22.92 -24.89
N PHE A 12 18.05 22.47 -25.99
CA PHE A 12 17.36 21.60 -26.96
C PHE A 12 16.89 20.29 -26.29
N LEU A 13 17.74 19.66 -25.48
CA LEU A 13 17.39 18.45 -24.73
C LEU A 13 16.21 18.67 -23.78
N LEU A 14 16.15 19.82 -23.08
CA LEU A 14 15.01 20.17 -22.23
C LEU A 14 13.71 20.33 -23.02
N ILE A 15 13.78 20.92 -24.22
CA ILE A 15 12.62 21.02 -25.12
C ILE A 15 12.12 19.63 -25.53
N VAL A 16 13.03 18.72 -25.90
CA VAL A 16 12.69 17.34 -26.24
C VAL A 16 12.01 16.64 -25.04
N LEU A 17 12.55 16.78 -23.84
CA LEU A 17 11.94 16.19 -22.63
C LEU A 17 10.55 16.78 -22.36
N THR A 18 10.32 18.06 -22.60
CA THR A 18 8.99 18.69 -22.47
C THR A 18 7.98 18.10 -23.45
N ILE A 19 8.39 17.88 -24.69
CA ILE A 19 7.54 17.24 -25.72
C ILE A 19 7.21 15.79 -25.32
N VAL A 20 8.21 15.01 -24.88
CA VAL A 20 8.00 13.63 -24.42
C VAL A 20 7.03 13.58 -23.24
N LEU A 21 7.21 14.45 -22.26
CA LEU A 21 6.30 14.55 -21.12
C LEU A 21 4.87 14.86 -21.56
N SER A 22 4.68 15.84 -22.45
CA SER A 22 3.35 16.23 -22.95
C SER A 22 2.64 15.08 -23.69
N LEU A 23 3.38 14.29 -24.44
CA LEU A 23 2.83 13.13 -25.18
C LEU A 23 2.48 11.95 -24.29
N ARG A 24 3.22 11.74 -23.20
CA ARG A 24 3.09 10.58 -22.34
C ARG A 24 2.17 10.77 -21.12
N ILE A 25 2.05 12.00 -20.61
CA ILE A 25 1.35 12.30 -19.35
C ILE A 25 -0.15 11.90 -19.39
N SER A 26 -0.78 11.96 -20.56
CA SER A 26 -2.19 11.59 -20.73
C SER A 26 -2.45 10.08 -20.57
N ASN A 27 -1.42 9.26 -20.74
CA ASN A 27 -1.53 7.80 -20.70
C ASN A 27 -1.13 7.22 -19.33
N ILE A 28 -0.69 8.07 -18.39
CA ILE A 28 -0.23 7.64 -17.07
C ILE A 28 -1.41 7.51 -16.11
N THR A 29 -1.45 6.40 -15.40
CA THR A 29 -2.38 6.18 -14.31
C THR A 29 -1.70 6.43 -12.96
N ILE A 30 -2.40 7.13 -12.05
CA ILE A 30 -1.93 7.33 -10.67
C ILE A 30 -2.56 6.27 -9.79
N ASP A 31 -1.74 5.45 -9.15
CA ASP A 31 -2.16 4.38 -8.25
C ASP A 31 -1.98 4.79 -6.79
N SER A 32 -3.07 4.77 -6.03
CA SER A 32 -3.08 5.04 -4.58
C SER A 32 -3.04 3.75 -3.74
N SER A 33 -3.01 2.57 -4.38
CA SER A 33 -3.02 1.29 -3.69
C SER A 33 -1.72 1.00 -2.95
N ILE A 34 -1.83 0.53 -1.71
CA ILE A 34 -0.70 -0.08 -1.00
C ILE A 34 -0.23 -1.36 -1.71
N LEU A 35 -1.13 -2.02 -2.43
CA LEU A 35 -0.83 -3.25 -3.15
C LEU A 35 0.17 -3.03 -4.29
N SER A 36 0.20 -1.84 -4.87
CA SER A 36 1.18 -1.45 -5.89
C SER A 36 2.60 -1.29 -5.32
N LEU A 37 2.74 -1.22 -3.99
CA LEU A 37 4.04 -1.23 -3.32
C LEU A 37 4.70 -2.61 -3.36
N LEU A 38 3.95 -3.67 -3.73
CA LEU A 38 4.49 -5.01 -3.80
C LEU A 38 5.34 -5.20 -5.06
N PRO A 39 6.41 -5.98 -4.93
CA PRO A 39 7.16 -6.42 -6.09
C PRO A 39 6.31 -7.34 -6.96
N THR A 40 6.56 -7.24 -8.25
CA THR A 40 5.87 -8.03 -9.27
C THR A 40 6.23 -9.53 -9.23
N GLU A 41 7.22 -9.91 -8.46
CA GLU A 41 7.72 -11.28 -8.32
C GLU A 41 7.31 -11.88 -6.98
N THR A 42 6.02 -12.15 -6.80
CA THR A 42 5.62 -13.09 -5.75
C THR A 42 5.89 -14.51 -6.27
N GLN A 43 6.61 -15.31 -5.49
CA GLN A 43 6.85 -16.75 -5.77
C GLN A 43 5.56 -17.58 -5.63
N SER A 44 4.41 -17.09 -6.08
CA SER A 44 3.16 -17.82 -6.00
C SER A 44 3.08 -18.82 -7.17
N LYS A 45 2.70 -20.07 -6.86
CA LYS A 45 2.40 -21.11 -7.85
C LYS A 45 1.12 -20.78 -8.65
N VAL A 46 0.31 -19.85 -8.16
CA VAL A 46 -0.91 -19.36 -8.81
C VAL A 46 -0.54 -18.25 -9.78
N SER A 47 -1.19 -18.23 -10.93
CA SER A 47 -0.91 -17.21 -11.95
C SER A 47 -1.18 -15.80 -11.41
N LYS A 48 -0.29 -14.87 -11.72
CA LYS A 48 -0.44 -13.46 -11.33
C LYS A 48 -1.77 -12.87 -11.79
N THR A 49 -2.22 -13.25 -12.98
CA THR A 49 -3.52 -12.82 -13.55
C THR A 49 -4.70 -13.24 -12.68
N THR A 50 -4.64 -14.42 -12.07
CA THR A 50 -5.68 -14.91 -11.14
C THR A 50 -5.70 -14.08 -9.86
N ILE A 51 -4.54 -13.83 -9.24
CA ILE A 51 -4.43 -13.03 -8.02
C ILE A 51 -4.93 -11.61 -8.27
N ASP A 52 -4.51 -10.99 -9.36
CA ASP A 52 -4.93 -9.62 -9.74
C ASP A 52 -6.44 -9.55 -9.99
N THR A 53 -7.01 -10.56 -10.65
CA THR A 53 -8.45 -10.62 -10.93
C THR A 53 -9.25 -10.77 -9.63
N TYR A 54 -8.83 -11.64 -8.71
CA TYR A 54 -9.45 -11.76 -7.39
C TYR A 54 -9.38 -10.45 -6.62
N THR A 55 -8.21 -9.85 -6.58
CA THR A 55 -8.00 -8.59 -5.87
C THR A 55 -8.93 -7.51 -6.39
N LYS A 56 -8.97 -7.30 -7.70
CA LYS A 56 -9.85 -6.31 -8.33
C LYS A 56 -11.33 -6.57 -8.08
N ARG A 57 -11.75 -7.83 -8.04
CA ARG A 57 -13.16 -8.19 -7.76
C ARG A 57 -13.53 -7.91 -6.31
N LEU A 58 -12.70 -8.34 -5.35
CA LEU A 58 -12.93 -8.09 -3.92
C LEU A 58 -13.00 -6.59 -3.61
N ASP A 59 -12.15 -5.80 -4.26
CA ASP A 59 -12.07 -4.36 -4.06
C ASP A 59 -13.27 -3.56 -4.63
N ARG A 60 -14.10 -4.20 -5.46
CA ARG A 60 -15.35 -3.63 -5.99
C ARG A 60 -16.55 -3.79 -5.05
N HIS A 61 -16.43 -4.59 -3.99
CA HIS A 61 -17.55 -4.85 -3.10
C HIS A 61 -17.58 -3.86 -1.94
N VAL A 62 -18.75 -3.25 -1.75
CA VAL A 62 -19.04 -2.31 -0.67
C VAL A 62 -20.25 -2.82 0.10
N VAL A 63 -20.15 -2.90 1.41
CA VAL A 63 -21.22 -3.36 2.29
C VAL A 63 -21.78 -2.20 3.09
N PHE A 64 -23.10 -2.12 3.17
CA PHE A 64 -23.82 -1.23 4.06
C PHE A 64 -24.69 -2.02 5.03
N LEU A 65 -24.72 -1.59 6.30
CA LEU A 65 -25.66 -2.03 7.31
C LEU A 65 -26.51 -0.85 7.77
N ILE A 66 -27.81 -0.98 7.69
CA ILE A 66 -28.78 0.05 8.05
C ILE A 66 -29.55 -0.43 9.26
N LYS A 67 -29.44 0.27 10.41
CA LYS A 67 -30.12 -0.09 11.66
C LYS A 67 -31.61 0.17 11.54
N ASP A 68 -32.44 -0.79 12.00
CA ASP A 68 -33.88 -0.61 12.12
C ASP A 68 -34.22 0.00 13.48
N ASN A 69 -34.67 1.24 13.46
CA ASN A 69 -35.17 1.96 14.65
C ASN A 69 -36.68 2.31 14.51
N GLY A 70 -37.44 1.48 13.78
CA GLY A 70 -38.85 1.67 13.49
C GLY A 70 -39.15 2.09 12.06
N ASP A 71 -38.36 3.00 11.49
CA ASP A 71 -38.42 3.40 10.06
C ASP A 71 -37.31 2.80 9.20
N GLY A 72 -36.59 1.82 9.72
CA GLY A 72 -35.42 1.23 9.04
C GLY A 72 -35.71 0.62 7.65
N VAL A 73 -36.90 0.07 7.45
CA VAL A 73 -37.35 -0.44 6.14
C VAL A 73 -37.44 0.71 5.12
N LYS A 74 -38.04 1.83 5.50
CA LYS A 74 -38.22 3.00 4.63
C LYS A 74 -36.84 3.63 4.32
N ALA A 75 -35.98 3.71 5.33
CA ALA A 75 -34.60 4.18 5.17
C ALA A 75 -33.81 3.28 4.22
N CYS A 76 -33.92 1.95 4.35
CA CYS A 76 -33.30 0.99 3.49
C CYS A 76 -33.83 1.08 2.05
N ASP A 77 -35.13 1.19 1.85
CA ASP A 77 -35.75 1.33 0.53
C ASP A 77 -35.31 2.62 -0.17
N PHE A 78 -35.29 3.74 0.55
CA PHE A 78 -34.79 5.01 0.06
C PHE A 78 -33.31 4.91 -0.35
N PHE A 79 -32.47 4.40 0.54
CA PHE A 79 -31.04 4.25 0.31
C PHE A 79 -30.73 3.31 -0.87
N TYR A 80 -31.42 2.16 -0.94
CA TYR A 80 -31.30 1.20 -2.03
C TYR A 80 -31.68 1.81 -3.39
N LYS A 81 -32.81 2.54 -3.46
CA LYS A 81 -33.28 3.17 -4.71
C LYS A 81 -32.34 4.25 -5.20
N GLU A 82 -31.81 5.05 -4.30
CA GLU A 82 -30.84 6.11 -4.64
C GLU A 82 -29.49 5.52 -5.08
N LEU A 83 -28.98 4.48 -4.39
CA LEU A 83 -27.75 3.80 -4.82
C LEU A 83 -27.84 3.26 -6.24
N LYS A 84 -28.98 2.66 -6.61
CA LYS A 84 -29.20 2.13 -7.97
C LYS A 84 -29.18 3.18 -9.08
N LYS A 85 -29.41 4.45 -8.77
CA LYS A 85 -29.37 5.54 -9.74
C LYS A 85 -27.93 6.01 -10.04
N ASN A 86 -26.99 5.66 -9.19
CA ASN A 86 -25.61 6.12 -9.35
C ASN A 86 -24.89 5.34 -10.46
N LYS A 87 -24.25 6.05 -11.39
CA LYS A 87 -23.53 5.46 -12.53
C LYS A 87 -22.32 4.61 -12.11
N SER A 88 -21.75 4.88 -10.93
CA SER A 88 -20.63 4.11 -10.37
C SER A 88 -21.07 2.81 -9.70
N VAL A 89 -22.38 2.52 -9.67
CA VAL A 89 -22.94 1.30 -9.09
C VAL A 89 -23.38 0.35 -10.21
N GLU A 90 -22.77 -0.81 -10.26
CA GLU A 90 -23.11 -1.85 -11.24
C GLU A 90 -24.29 -2.70 -10.77
N ASN A 91 -24.27 -3.09 -9.49
CA ASN A 91 -25.32 -3.91 -8.90
C ASN A 91 -25.48 -3.64 -7.40
N VAL A 92 -26.71 -3.77 -6.89
CA VAL A 92 -27.04 -3.70 -5.46
C VAL A 92 -27.83 -4.95 -5.07
N ILE A 93 -27.23 -5.77 -4.22
CA ILE A 93 -27.83 -6.99 -3.66
C ILE A 93 -28.32 -6.65 -2.25
N GLY A 94 -29.60 -6.88 -1.96
CA GLY A 94 -30.17 -6.61 -0.63
C GLY A 94 -31.68 -6.70 -0.64
N ALA A 95 -32.35 -6.22 -1.68
CA ALA A 95 -33.79 -6.38 -1.86
C ALA A 95 -34.11 -7.79 -2.38
N VAL A 96 -35.07 -8.44 -1.74
CA VAL A 96 -35.57 -9.78 -2.09
C VAL A 96 -37.07 -9.67 -2.32
N ASP A 97 -37.46 -9.45 -3.56
CA ASP A 97 -38.85 -9.45 -3.95
C ASP A 97 -39.43 -10.88 -4.05
N LYS A 98 -40.74 -10.98 -4.15
CA LYS A 98 -41.45 -12.28 -4.28
C LYS A 98 -40.98 -13.09 -5.50
N ARG A 99 -40.59 -12.41 -6.58
CA ARG A 99 -40.12 -13.05 -7.81
C ARG A 99 -38.71 -13.62 -7.62
N ALA A 100 -37.85 -12.86 -6.97
CA ALA A 100 -36.50 -13.35 -6.61
C ALA A 100 -36.56 -14.57 -5.68
N GLN A 101 -37.46 -14.54 -4.69
CA GLN A 101 -37.68 -15.68 -3.80
C GLN A 101 -38.25 -16.90 -4.54
N GLN A 102 -39.20 -16.69 -5.43
CA GLN A 102 -39.72 -17.77 -6.27
C GLN A 102 -38.64 -18.37 -7.16
N ASN A 103 -37.83 -17.55 -7.85
CA ASN A 103 -36.71 -18.00 -8.66
C ASN A 103 -35.69 -18.79 -7.86
N PHE A 104 -35.37 -18.35 -6.63
CA PHE A 104 -34.50 -19.08 -5.72
C PHE A 104 -35.04 -20.45 -5.34
N ASN A 105 -36.30 -20.52 -4.92
CA ASN A 105 -36.97 -21.76 -4.55
C ASN A 105 -37.06 -22.71 -5.74
N GLN A 106 -37.39 -22.18 -6.92
CA GLN A 106 -37.46 -22.97 -8.17
C GLN A 106 -36.06 -23.53 -8.55
N PHE A 107 -35.02 -22.75 -8.37
CA PHE A 107 -33.64 -23.19 -8.59
C PHE A 107 -33.27 -24.34 -7.64
N LEU A 108 -33.53 -24.18 -6.34
CA LEU A 108 -33.27 -25.24 -5.37
C LEU A 108 -34.04 -26.52 -5.69
N TYR A 109 -35.33 -26.38 -6.04
CA TYR A 109 -36.16 -27.51 -6.42
C TYR A 109 -35.63 -28.24 -7.64
N ASN A 110 -35.25 -27.52 -8.70
CA ASN A 110 -34.74 -28.09 -9.93
C ASN A 110 -33.39 -28.82 -9.75
N TYR A 111 -32.52 -28.30 -8.87
CA TYR A 111 -31.18 -28.84 -8.69
C TYR A 111 -30.97 -29.53 -7.32
N LYS A 112 -32.07 -29.90 -6.63
CA LYS A 112 -32.01 -30.55 -5.32
C LYS A 112 -31.18 -31.84 -5.32
N THR A 113 -31.17 -32.58 -6.44
CA THR A 113 -30.39 -33.81 -6.59
C THR A 113 -28.88 -33.57 -6.75
N ALA A 114 -28.49 -32.43 -7.27
CA ALA A 114 -27.09 -32.04 -7.44
C ALA A 114 -26.46 -31.38 -6.18
N LEU A 115 -27.29 -30.85 -5.28
CA LEU A 115 -26.88 -30.03 -4.14
C LEU A 115 -27.10 -30.71 -2.77
N ILE A 116 -27.30 -32.02 -2.72
CA ILE A 116 -27.56 -32.74 -1.46
C ILE A 116 -26.44 -32.54 -0.44
N SER A 117 -26.80 -32.44 0.84
CA SER A 117 -25.83 -32.29 1.92
C SER A 117 -25.07 -33.58 2.21
N GLU A 118 -23.85 -33.48 2.74
CA GLU A 118 -23.08 -34.66 3.19
C GLU A 118 -23.84 -35.46 4.28
N LYS A 119 -24.71 -34.78 5.06
CA LYS A 119 -25.57 -35.47 6.03
C LYS A 119 -26.66 -36.31 5.37
N ALA A 120 -27.29 -35.75 4.33
CA ALA A 120 -28.28 -36.48 3.55
C ALA A 120 -27.63 -37.69 2.87
N LYS A 121 -26.47 -37.51 2.25
CA LYS A 121 -25.69 -38.57 1.62
C LYS A 121 -25.35 -39.71 2.63
N ALA A 122 -24.76 -39.37 3.76
CA ALA A 122 -24.43 -40.36 4.79
C ALA A 122 -25.66 -41.12 5.30
N ARG A 123 -26.83 -40.46 5.40
CA ARG A 123 -28.09 -41.14 5.80
C ARG A 123 -28.61 -42.08 4.71
N MET A 124 -28.45 -41.75 3.44
CA MET A 124 -28.81 -42.61 2.30
C MET A 124 -27.90 -43.82 2.24
N GLU A 125 -26.59 -43.65 2.39
CA GLU A 125 -25.61 -44.73 2.42
C GLU A 125 -25.87 -45.72 3.57
N ASN A 126 -26.30 -45.24 4.73
CA ASN A 126 -26.61 -46.03 5.92
C ASN A 126 -28.08 -46.50 6.00
N ASN A 127 -28.87 -46.35 4.94
CA ASN A 127 -30.28 -46.69 4.89
C ASN A 127 -31.13 -46.09 6.02
N SER A 128 -30.74 -44.95 6.56
CA SER A 128 -31.44 -44.23 7.65
C SER A 128 -32.22 -43.02 7.19
N TYR A 129 -32.20 -42.76 5.87
CA TYR A 129 -32.80 -41.52 5.32
C TYR A 129 -34.32 -41.53 5.44
N GLU A 130 -35.00 -42.62 5.12
CA GLU A 130 -36.46 -42.76 5.29
C GLU A 130 -36.91 -42.47 6.73
N LYS A 131 -36.20 -43.07 7.71
CA LYS A 131 -36.48 -42.83 9.13
C LYS A 131 -36.35 -41.32 9.49
N TRP A 132 -35.37 -40.64 8.91
CA TRP A 132 -35.20 -39.21 9.12
C TRP A 132 -36.34 -38.39 8.49
N VAL A 133 -36.79 -38.72 7.27
CA VAL A 133 -37.93 -38.08 6.64
C VAL A 133 -39.17 -38.25 7.49
N LEU A 134 -39.51 -39.48 7.89
CA LEU A 134 -40.66 -39.76 8.73
C LEU A 134 -40.60 -39.06 10.07
N SER A 135 -39.45 -39.05 10.74
CA SER A 135 -39.29 -38.31 11.99
C SER A 135 -39.51 -36.80 11.81
N THR A 136 -39.13 -36.28 10.65
CA THR A 136 -39.38 -34.86 10.31
C THR A 136 -40.86 -34.61 10.05
N LEU A 137 -41.54 -35.49 9.32
CA LEU A 137 -42.97 -35.38 9.01
C LEU A 137 -43.84 -35.45 10.27
N TYR A 138 -43.57 -36.38 11.16
CA TYR A 138 -44.31 -36.59 12.40
C TYR A 138 -43.93 -35.60 13.53
N SER A 139 -42.92 -34.76 13.31
CA SER A 139 -42.55 -33.72 14.27
C SER A 139 -43.61 -32.61 14.21
N GLY A 140 -44.28 -32.34 15.36
CA GLY A 140 -45.33 -31.32 15.49
C GLY A 140 -44.83 -29.89 15.14
N PHE A 141 -43.56 -29.67 15.03
CA PHE A 141 -42.92 -28.40 14.70
C PHE A 141 -42.22 -28.38 13.31
N SER A 142 -42.45 -29.42 12.47
CA SER A 142 -41.76 -29.54 11.19
C SER A 142 -42.12 -28.42 10.19
N GLY A 143 -43.33 -27.88 10.27
CA GLY A 143 -43.88 -26.92 9.32
C GLY A 143 -43.88 -27.47 7.86
N VAL A 144 -43.85 -28.79 7.68
CA VAL A 144 -43.98 -29.44 6.39
C VAL A 144 -45.41 -29.40 5.94
N THR A 145 -45.69 -28.93 4.75
CA THR A 145 -47.02 -28.87 4.16
C THR A 145 -47.30 -30.09 3.30
N GLU A 146 -48.58 -30.48 3.15
CA GLU A 146 -48.99 -31.54 2.24
C GLU A 146 -48.48 -31.32 0.81
N LYS A 147 -48.54 -30.08 0.33
CA LYS A 147 -48.03 -29.71 -0.99
C LYS A 147 -46.53 -29.97 -1.12
N GLU A 148 -45.73 -29.76 -0.06
CA GLU A 148 -44.31 -30.05 -0.03
C GLU A 148 -44.07 -31.55 -0.12
N ILE A 149 -44.81 -32.35 0.64
CA ILE A 149 -44.69 -33.83 0.61
C ILE A 149 -45.01 -34.37 -0.80
N ILE A 150 -46.08 -33.91 -1.45
CA ILE A 150 -46.45 -34.34 -2.81
C ILE A 150 -45.38 -33.96 -3.83
N SER A 151 -44.75 -32.80 -3.68
CA SER A 151 -43.76 -32.30 -4.64
C SER A 151 -42.31 -32.78 -4.37
N ASP A 152 -41.95 -33.04 -3.12
CA ASP A 152 -40.60 -33.46 -2.69
C ASP A 152 -40.68 -34.40 -1.48
N PRO A 153 -41.17 -35.65 -1.66
CA PRO A 153 -41.37 -36.60 -0.57
C PRO A 153 -40.15 -36.89 0.25
N LEU A 154 -38.94 -36.83 -0.35
CA LEU A 154 -37.68 -36.99 0.34
C LEU A 154 -37.20 -35.71 1.04
N LEU A 155 -37.93 -34.61 0.95
CA LEU A 155 -37.57 -33.32 1.54
C LEU A 155 -36.14 -32.83 1.17
N LEU A 156 -35.67 -33.21 -0.04
CA LEU A 156 -34.32 -32.83 -0.50
C LEU A 156 -34.14 -31.34 -0.63
N THR A 157 -35.19 -30.63 -1.12
CA THR A 157 -35.14 -29.17 -1.22
C THR A 157 -34.94 -28.50 0.14
N ARG A 158 -35.57 -29.05 1.18
CA ARG A 158 -35.42 -28.61 2.58
C ARG A 158 -34.05 -28.93 3.16
N ASP A 159 -33.52 -30.11 2.87
CA ASP A 159 -32.14 -30.48 3.27
C ASP A 159 -31.14 -29.50 2.66
N VAL A 160 -31.23 -29.25 1.36
CA VAL A 160 -30.35 -28.29 0.66
C VAL A 160 -30.51 -26.88 1.23
N ALA A 161 -31.73 -26.40 1.44
CA ALA A 161 -31.97 -25.08 2.03
C ALA A 161 -31.38 -24.98 3.43
N THR A 162 -31.53 -26.00 4.26
CA THR A 162 -30.97 -26.07 5.62
C THR A 162 -29.45 -26.11 5.59
N PHE A 163 -28.87 -26.88 4.69
CA PHE A 163 -27.43 -26.96 4.49
C PHE A 163 -26.83 -25.60 4.11
N LEU A 164 -27.43 -24.94 3.14
CA LEU A 164 -26.96 -23.64 2.65
C LEU A 164 -27.12 -22.50 3.68
N SER A 165 -28.12 -22.59 4.56
CA SER A 165 -28.40 -21.59 5.61
C SER A 165 -27.60 -21.77 6.89
N LYS A 166 -26.90 -22.91 7.07
CA LYS A 166 -26.25 -23.32 8.34
C LYS A 166 -25.24 -22.30 8.88
N ASP A 167 -24.47 -21.66 7.98
CA ASP A 167 -23.38 -20.74 8.33
C ASP A 167 -23.71 -19.27 8.02
N VAL A 168 -24.96 -18.99 7.59
CA VAL A 168 -25.39 -17.65 7.17
C VAL A 168 -26.37 -17.08 8.17
N LYS A 169 -25.97 -16.07 8.95
CA LYS A 169 -26.88 -15.32 9.85
C LYS A 169 -27.77 -14.31 9.10
N ILE A 170 -27.73 -14.31 7.77
CA ILE A 170 -28.51 -13.39 6.95
C ILE A 170 -29.89 -14.00 6.69
N ASN A 171 -30.92 -13.32 7.14
CA ASN A 171 -32.33 -13.66 6.94
C ASN A 171 -32.99 -12.67 5.97
N VAL A 172 -34.18 -13.00 5.50
CA VAL A 172 -35.01 -12.04 4.74
C VAL A 172 -36.12 -11.53 5.66
N LYS A 173 -36.14 -10.22 5.90
CA LYS A 173 -37.20 -9.56 6.68
C LYS A 173 -37.65 -8.32 5.94
N ASN A 174 -38.96 -8.14 5.83
CA ASN A 174 -39.59 -6.99 5.15
C ASN A 174 -39.09 -6.79 3.68
N GLY A 175 -38.76 -7.88 3.00
CA GLY A 175 -38.28 -7.83 1.61
C GLY A 175 -36.80 -7.44 1.44
N TYR A 176 -36.03 -7.39 2.52
CA TYR A 176 -34.60 -7.10 2.50
C TYR A 176 -33.80 -8.17 3.22
N LEU A 177 -32.54 -8.37 2.79
CA LEU A 177 -31.57 -9.13 3.55
C LEU A 177 -31.33 -8.44 4.88
N SER A 178 -31.32 -9.20 5.98
CA SER A 178 -31.23 -8.65 7.33
C SER A 178 -30.41 -9.54 8.24
N VAL A 179 -29.80 -8.93 9.24
CA VAL A 179 -29.03 -9.61 10.30
C VAL A 179 -29.48 -9.06 11.63
N THR A 180 -29.56 -9.92 12.64
CA THR A 180 -29.82 -9.52 14.02
C THR A 180 -28.52 -9.57 14.81
N ASP A 181 -28.17 -8.48 15.48
CA ASP A 181 -26.97 -8.42 16.32
C ASP A 181 -27.18 -9.12 17.68
N GLU A 182 -26.13 -9.18 18.49
CA GLU A 182 -26.15 -9.80 19.84
C GLU A 182 -27.09 -9.09 20.82
N HIS A 183 -27.51 -7.86 20.52
CA HIS A 183 -28.43 -7.06 21.31
C HIS A 183 -29.87 -7.09 20.76
N ASN A 184 -30.16 -8.03 19.84
CA ASN A 184 -31.45 -8.15 19.16
C ASN A 184 -31.82 -6.94 18.27
N ASN A 185 -30.91 -6.04 17.92
CA ASN A 185 -31.19 -5.01 16.94
C ASN A 185 -31.20 -5.63 15.54
N LEU A 186 -32.18 -5.24 14.72
CA LEU A 186 -32.29 -5.62 13.33
C LEU A 186 -31.46 -4.64 12.46
N TRP A 187 -30.68 -5.21 11.55
CA TRP A 187 -29.89 -4.48 10.57
C TRP A 187 -30.20 -4.98 9.16
N TYR A 188 -30.51 -4.06 8.24
CA TYR A 188 -30.67 -4.40 6.83
C TYR A 188 -29.31 -4.39 6.16
N PHE A 189 -29.04 -5.43 5.36
CA PHE A 189 -27.76 -5.68 4.70
C PHE A 189 -27.87 -5.38 3.21
N LEU A 190 -27.01 -4.50 2.71
CA LEU A 190 -26.86 -4.22 1.29
C LEU A 190 -25.42 -4.48 0.86
N ASN A 191 -25.22 -5.27 -0.20
CA ASN A 191 -23.93 -5.47 -0.85
C ASN A 191 -23.96 -4.80 -2.23
N VAL A 192 -23.07 -3.87 -2.43
CA VAL A 192 -22.98 -3.04 -3.63
C VAL A 192 -21.73 -3.42 -4.41
N ARG A 193 -21.87 -3.66 -5.70
CA ARG A 193 -20.75 -3.82 -6.62
C ARG A 193 -20.57 -2.53 -7.40
N THR A 194 -19.36 -1.94 -7.29
CA THR A 194 -18.99 -0.72 -8.01
C THR A 194 -18.47 -1.04 -9.41
N SER A 195 -18.65 -0.11 -10.36
CA SER A 195 -18.21 -0.26 -11.75
C SER A 195 -16.68 -0.23 -11.89
N SER A 196 -15.99 0.51 -11.01
CA SER A 196 -14.52 0.61 -10.96
C SER A 196 -13.95 -0.05 -9.71
N ALA A 197 -12.69 -0.48 -9.79
CA ALA A 197 -11.98 -0.96 -8.61
C ALA A 197 -11.76 0.20 -7.63
N GLY A 198 -11.78 -0.08 -6.32
CA GLY A 198 -11.71 0.92 -5.25
C GLY A 198 -10.42 1.76 -5.19
N PHE A 199 -9.48 1.55 -6.11
CA PHE A 199 -8.20 2.26 -6.16
C PHE A 199 -8.10 3.34 -7.25
N ASP A 200 -9.12 3.51 -8.10
CA ASP A 200 -9.19 4.65 -9.01
C ASP A 200 -9.60 5.90 -8.22
N ILE A 201 -8.67 6.84 -8.09
CA ILE A 201 -8.80 8.02 -7.22
C ILE A 201 -10.02 8.88 -7.59
N ASN A 202 -10.25 9.11 -8.88
CA ASN A 202 -11.33 10.00 -9.33
C ASN A 202 -12.71 9.36 -9.12
N SER A 203 -12.86 8.11 -9.54
CA SER A 203 -14.11 7.34 -9.36
C SER A 203 -14.41 7.09 -7.88
N SER A 204 -13.38 6.82 -7.07
CA SER A 204 -13.54 6.61 -5.63
C SER A 204 -14.00 7.87 -4.92
N LYS A 205 -13.43 9.03 -5.24
CA LYS A 205 -13.82 10.32 -4.66
C LYS A 205 -15.26 10.69 -4.97
N GLU A 206 -15.68 10.53 -6.23
CA GLU A 206 -17.06 10.81 -6.66
C GLU A 206 -18.05 9.89 -5.95
N PHE A 207 -17.79 8.58 -5.94
CA PHE A 207 -18.62 7.59 -5.26
C PHE A 207 -18.69 7.84 -3.74
N CYS A 208 -17.56 8.06 -3.06
CA CYS A 208 -17.52 8.30 -1.62
C CYS A 208 -18.23 9.60 -1.22
N SER A 209 -18.08 10.67 -2.00
CA SER A 209 -18.79 11.94 -1.79
C SER A 209 -20.30 11.74 -1.91
N TYR A 210 -20.74 11.04 -2.96
CA TYR A 210 -22.16 10.70 -3.14
C TYR A 210 -22.71 9.86 -1.98
N VAL A 211 -22.01 8.78 -1.61
CA VAL A 211 -22.43 7.90 -0.50
C VAL A 211 -22.49 8.66 0.82
N ASN A 212 -21.51 9.49 1.14
CA ASN A 212 -21.52 10.29 2.37
C ASN A 212 -22.70 11.25 2.43
N SER A 213 -23.00 11.92 1.30
CA SER A 213 -24.18 12.80 1.19
C SER A 213 -25.50 12.01 1.31
N LEU A 214 -25.56 10.82 0.74
CA LEU A 214 -26.73 9.95 0.80
C LEU A 214 -26.96 9.41 2.23
N ILE A 215 -25.89 9.02 2.94
CA ILE A 215 -25.95 8.62 4.36
C ILE A 215 -26.52 9.78 5.19
N ALA A 216 -25.92 10.97 5.10
CA ALA A 216 -26.36 12.14 5.85
C ALA A 216 -27.84 12.50 5.56
N LYS A 217 -28.25 12.44 4.28
CA LYS A 217 -29.65 12.67 3.88
C LYS A 217 -30.57 11.61 4.44
N THR A 218 -30.19 10.34 4.39
CA THR A 218 -31.02 9.24 4.92
C THR A 218 -31.19 9.34 6.43
N GLU A 219 -30.10 9.60 7.17
CA GLU A 219 -30.14 9.75 8.63
C GLU A 219 -30.93 11.01 9.07
N SER A 220 -30.94 12.07 8.25
CA SER A 220 -31.76 13.26 8.52
C SER A 220 -33.26 13.04 8.27
N LEU A 221 -33.61 12.27 7.23
CA LEU A 221 -35.00 11.94 6.89
C LEU A 221 -35.61 10.93 7.86
N TYR A 222 -34.83 9.94 8.29
CA TYR A 222 -35.25 8.84 9.16
C TYR A 222 -34.47 8.91 10.47
N LYS A 223 -34.94 9.75 11.38
CA LYS A 223 -34.28 10.02 12.67
C LYS A 223 -34.01 8.75 13.47
N GLY A 224 -32.77 8.60 13.96
CA GLY A 224 -32.36 7.47 14.77
C GLY A 224 -31.85 6.28 13.94
N THR A 225 -31.92 6.31 12.61
CA THR A 225 -31.25 5.33 11.74
C THR A 225 -29.75 5.57 11.76
N THR A 226 -28.97 4.49 11.84
CA THR A 226 -27.52 4.52 11.76
C THR A 226 -27.09 3.66 10.58
N ILE A 227 -26.18 4.16 9.75
CA ILE A 227 -25.68 3.46 8.57
C ILE A 227 -24.18 3.23 8.72
N PHE A 228 -23.77 1.96 8.77
CA PHE A 228 -22.37 1.56 8.69
C PHE A 228 -22.00 1.22 7.25
N LYS A 229 -20.77 1.54 6.89
CA LYS A 229 -20.21 1.27 5.56
C LYS A 229 -18.85 0.56 5.66
N ARG A 230 -18.59 -0.36 4.74
CA ARG A 230 -17.35 -1.12 4.62
C ARG A 230 -16.97 -1.27 3.15
N GLY A 231 -15.70 -1.05 2.83
CA GLY A 231 -15.16 -1.24 1.48
C GLY A 231 -13.80 -0.56 1.33
N THR A 232 -12.93 -1.13 0.51
CA THR A 232 -11.58 -0.59 0.22
C THR A 232 -11.64 0.81 -0.38
N VAL A 233 -12.70 1.14 -1.12
CA VAL A 233 -12.93 2.46 -1.72
C VAL A 233 -12.91 3.60 -0.70
N PHE A 234 -13.44 3.39 0.52
CA PHE A 234 -13.47 4.43 1.57
C PHE A 234 -12.09 4.70 2.17
N TYR A 235 -11.27 3.65 2.30
CA TYR A 235 -9.88 3.79 2.74
C TYR A 235 -9.03 4.48 1.68
N SER A 236 -9.23 4.14 0.41
CA SER A 236 -8.54 4.73 -0.72
C SER A 236 -8.86 6.22 -0.87
N ASP A 237 -10.14 6.60 -0.78
CA ASP A 237 -10.58 8.00 -0.81
C ASP A 237 -9.96 8.81 0.34
N TYR A 238 -10.01 8.27 1.57
CA TYR A 238 -9.41 8.92 2.73
C TYR A 238 -7.90 9.11 2.57
N ALA A 239 -7.18 8.06 2.18
CA ALA A 239 -5.74 8.14 1.94
C ALA A 239 -5.37 9.14 0.85
N SER A 240 -6.15 9.18 -0.24
CA SER A 240 -5.98 10.13 -1.33
C SER A 240 -6.25 11.58 -0.90
N ALA A 241 -7.29 11.80 -0.10
CA ALA A 241 -7.60 13.12 0.44
C ALA A 241 -6.50 13.64 1.37
N LEU A 242 -5.95 12.77 2.23
CA LEU A 242 -4.80 13.12 3.08
C LEU A 242 -3.56 13.45 2.25
N ALA A 243 -3.24 12.60 1.26
CA ALA A 243 -2.09 12.84 0.39
C ALA A 243 -2.24 14.14 -0.42
N GLN A 244 -3.42 14.44 -0.95
CA GLN A 244 -3.69 15.71 -1.64
C GLN A 244 -3.56 16.91 -0.70
N ARG A 245 -4.06 16.80 0.55
CA ARG A 245 -3.89 17.85 1.56
C ARG A 245 -2.41 18.06 1.87
N ASP A 246 -1.65 17.02 2.10
CA ASP A 246 -0.22 17.09 2.41
C ASP A 246 0.55 17.70 1.24
N LEU A 247 0.29 17.28 0.00
CA LEU A 247 0.89 17.85 -1.20
C LEU A 247 0.60 19.34 -1.33
N THR A 248 -0.63 19.78 -1.07
CA THR A 248 -1.02 21.18 -1.20
C THR A 248 -0.48 22.02 -0.05
N VAL A 249 -0.69 21.61 1.19
CA VAL A 249 -0.32 22.42 2.38
C VAL A 249 1.18 22.39 2.62
N LEU A 250 1.74 21.16 2.78
CA LEU A 250 3.17 21.01 3.08
C LEU A 250 4.04 21.44 1.88
N GLY A 251 3.60 21.11 0.66
CA GLY A 251 4.27 21.56 -0.56
C GLY A 251 4.29 23.08 -0.71
N SER A 252 3.19 23.77 -0.41
CA SER A 252 3.14 25.22 -0.43
C SER A 252 4.05 25.85 0.62
N ILE A 253 4.03 25.32 1.87
CA ILE A 253 4.92 25.77 2.94
C ILE A 253 6.38 25.59 2.53
N THR A 254 6.71 24.45 1.96
CA THR A 254 8.06 24.13 1.46
C THR A 254 8.51 25.13 0.40
N ILE A 255 7.73 25.32 -0.65
CA ILE A 255 8.08 26.19 -1.78
C ILE A 255 8.23 27.64 -1.32
N ILE A 256 7.25 28.16 -0.59
CA ILE A 256 7.27 29.54 -0.08
C ILE A 256 8.44 29.71 0.91
N GLY A 257 8.63 28.77 1.82
CA GLY A 257 9.70 28.81 2.82
C GLY A 257 11.09 28.81 2.20
N VAL A 258 11.34 27.93 1.22
CA VAL A 258 12.63 27.85 0.51
C VAL A 258 12.92 29.14 -0.23
N PHE A 259 11.96 29.68 -0.99
CA PHE A 259 12.18 30.91 -1.76
C PHE A 259 12.32 32.14 -0.85
N ALA A 260 11.54 32.20 0.24
CA ALA A 260 11.70 33.24 1.25
C ALA A 260 13.07 33.19 1.92
N LEU A 261 13.56 32.00 2.28
CA LEU A 261 14.90 31.81 2.84
C LEU A 261 16.00 32.28 1.88
N ILE A 262 15.94 31.85 0.61
CA ILE A 262 16.91 32.25 -0.41
C ILE A 262 16.89 33.77 -0.60
N PHE A 263 15.71 34.36 -0.68
CA PHE A 263 15.57 35.83 -0.75
C PHE A 263 16.16 36.54 0.46
N PHE A 264 15.92 36.04 1.67
CA PHE A 264 16.46 36.58 2.90
C PHE A 264 17.99 36.55 2.95
N VAL A 265 18.60 35.42 2.55
CA VAL A 265 20.05 35.22 2.54
C VAL A 265 20.71 36.10 1.48
N PHE A 266 20.22 36.11 0.26
CA PHE A 266 20.86 36.82 -0.86
C PHE A 266 20.34 38.25 -1.05
N ARG A 267 19.19 38.58 -0.49
CA ARG A 267 18.54 39.94 -0.62
C ARG A 267 18.45 40.45 -2.04
N THR A 268 18.30 39.55 -3.01
CA THR A 268 18.12 39.85 -4.44
C THR A 268 17.22 38.78 -5.07
N VAL A 269 16.48 39.15 -6.12
CA VAL A 269 15.54 38.25 -6.81
C VAL A 269 16.25 37.27 -7.73
N ILE A 270 17.45 37.61 -8.22
CA ILE A 270 18.18 36.78 -9.19
C ILE A 270 18.47 35.37 -8.67
N PRO A 271 19.05 35.13 -7.46
CA PRO A 271 19.23 33.80 -6.92
C PRO A 271 17.94 33.02 -6.78
N VAL A 272 16.84 33.68 -6.40
CA VAL A 272 15.51 33.04 -6.33
C VAL A 272 15.07 32.56 -7.71
N ALA A 273 15.16 33.42 -8.73
CA ALA A 273 14.78 33.11 -10.11
C ALA A 273 15.65 31.94 -10.68
N LEU A 274 16.95 31.93 -10.39
CA LEU A 274 17.86 30.85 -10.79
C LEU A 274 17.53 29.53 -10.08
N THR A 275 17.22 29.58 -8.78
CA THR A 275 16.76 28.38 -8.05
C THR A 275 15.44 27.85 -8.63
N VAL A 276 14.47 28.75 -8.94
CA VAL A 276 13.22 28.33 -9.61
C VAL A 276 13.53 27.65 -10.94
N LEU A 277 14.44 28.20 -11.75
CA LEU A 277 14.84 27.62 -13.02
C LEU A 277 15.47 26.25 -12.83
N SER A 278 16.41 26.10 -11.91
CA SER A 278 17.11 24.86 -11.61
C SER A 278 16.15 23.78 -11.09
N VAL A 279 15.27 24.13 -10.14
CA VAL A 279 14.24 23.22 -9.62
C VAL A 279 13.26 22.79 -10.70
N SER A 280 12.77 23.76 -11.52
CA SER A 280 11.80 23.47 -12.58
C SER A 280 12.37 22.51 -13.64
N THR A 281 13.63 22.73 -14.07
CA THR A 281 14.29 21.82 -15.03
C THR A 281 14.52 20.43 -14.43
N GLY A 282 14.86 20.37 -13.14
CA GLY A 282 15.00 19.10 -12.42
C GLY A 282 13.67 18.33 -12.32
N ILE A 283 12.61 19.00 -11.88
CA ILE A 283 11.27 18.38 -11.77
C ILE A 283 10.76 17.92 -13.15
N LEU A 284 10.93 18.76 -14.18
CA LEU A 284 10.55 18.41 -15.54
C LEU A 284 11.26 17.14 -16.01
N ALA A 285 12.58 17.06 -15.82
CA ALA A 285 13.34 15.88 -16.18
C ALA A 285 12.90 14.65 -15.34
N GLY A 286 12.71 14.81 -14.04
CA GLY A 286 12.23 13.76 -13.15
C GLY A 286 10.91 13.14 -13.62
N PHE A 287 9.90 13.98 -13.90
CA PHE A 287 8.62 13.49 -14.42
C PHE A 287 8.73 12.93 -15.84
N ALA A 288 9.54 13.52 -16.73
CA ALA A 288 9.73 12.99 -18.07
C ALA A 288 10.33 11.57 -18.02
N PHE A 289 11.34 11.34 -17.19
CA PHE A 289 11.94 10.02 -17.01
C PHE A 289 10.96 9.04 -16.34
N LEU A 290 10.17 9.46 -15.35
CA LEU A 290 9.11 8.61 -14.82
C LEU A 290 8.14 8.15 -15.91
N CYS A 291 7.68 9.08 -16.74
CA CYS A 291 6.75 8.80 -17.83
C CYS A 291 7.35 7.94 -18.95
N ILE A 292 8.68 7.92 -19.10
CA ILE A 292 9.38 7.06 -20.07
C ILE A 292 9.46 5.61 -19.57
N PHE A 293 9.75 5.42 -18.27
CA PHE A 293 10.04 4.10 -17.72
C PHE A 293 8.86 3.42 -17.07
N PHE A 294 7.79 4.15 -16.69
CA PHE A 294 6.65 3.61 -15.97
C PHE A 294 5.33 4.10 -16.57
N ASP A 295 4.35 3.20 -16.70
CA ASP A 295 2.99 3.51 -17.15
C ASP A 295 2.07 3.86 -15.95
N THR A 296 2.46 3.46 -14.73
CA THR A 296 1.73 3.76 -13.49
C THR A 296 2.65 4.45 -12.49
N ILE A 297 2.17 5.49 -11.82
CA ILE A 297 2.93 6.22 -10.79
C ILE A 297 2.21 6.08 -9.44
N ASN A 298 2.95 5.71 -8.40
CA ASN A 298 2.40 5.60 -7.06
C ASN A 298 2.29 6.99 -6.39
N LEU A 299 1.14 7.26 -5.78
CA LEU A 299 0.85 8.55 -5.13
C LEU A 299 1.83 8.89 -3.98
N VAL A 300 2.24 7.89 -3.20
CA VAL A 300 3.20 8.06 -2.10
C VAL A 300 4.54 8.58 -2.62
N ILE A 301 4.95 8.12 -3.81
CA ILE A 301 6.21 8.54 -4.42
C ILE A 301 6.15 10.00 -4.88
N ILE A 302 5.02 10.46 -5.37
CA ILE A 302 4.86 11.88 -5.71
C ILE A 302 5.07 12.74 -4.46
N GLY A 303 4.51 12.33 -3.31
CA GLY A 303 4.74 13.00 -2.03
C GLY A 303 6.20 13.01 -1.59
N MET A 304 6.87 11.86 -1.68
CA MET A 304 8.30 11.75 -1.33
C MET A 304 9.20 12.51 -2.32
N SER A 305 8.81 12.67 -3.58
CA SER A 305 9.56 13.42 -4.59
C SER A 305 9.69 14.91 -4.27
N LEU A 306 8.77 15.48 -3.47
CA LEU A 306 8.91 16.85 -2.97
C LEU A 306 10.20 17.06 -2.16
N SER A 307 10.71 16.00 -1.56
CA SER A 307 11.95 16.03 -0.79
C SER A 307 13.17 16.42 -1.64
N VAL A 308 13.17 16.07 -2.92
CA VAL A 308 14.27 16.36 -3.85
C VAL A 308 14.44 17.87 -4.10
N VAL A 309 13.38 18.67 -3.95
CA VAL A 309 13.46 20.11 -4.14
C VAL A 309 14.56 20.74 -3.25
N GLY A 310 14.71 20.29 -2.00
CA GLY A 310 15.78 20.76 -1.11
C GLY A 310 17.18 20.48 -1.67
N VAL A 311 17.44 19.25 -2.05
CA VAL A 311 18.74 18.81 -2.57
C VAL A 311 19.09 19.51 -3.90
N VAL A 312 18.09 19.69 -4.75
CA VAL A 312 18.23 20.36 -6.05
C VAL A 312 18.58 21.84 -5.87
N CYS A 313 18.02 22.52 -4.86
CA CYS A 313 18.35 23.92 -4.54
C CYS A 313 19.81 24.10 -4.12
N ASP A 314 20.41 23.12 -3.49
CA ASP A 314 21.76 23.22 -2.92
C ASP A 314 22.82 23.57 -3.96
N TYR A 315 22.70 23.05 -5.17
CA TYR A 315 23.67 23.35 -6.24
C TYR A 315 23.69 24.83 -6.63
N THR A 316 22.49 25.43 -6.81
CA THR A 316 22.37 26.88 -7.05
C THR A 316 22.87 27.68 -5.83
N ILE A 317 22.56 27.25 -4.61
CA ILE A 317 22.97 27.91 -3.37
C ILE A 317 24.50 27.91 -3.25
N TYR A 318 25.15 26.78 -3.47
CA TYR A 318 26.61 26.68 -3.41
C TYR A 318 27.28 27.62 -4.44
N TYR A 319 26.83 27.60 -5.69
CA TYR A 319 27.37 28.45 -6.74
C TYR A 319 27.10 29.92 -6.45
N MET A 320 25.86 30.30 -6.11
CA MET A 320 25.48 31.70 -5.88
C MET A 320 26.11 32.29 -4.62
N THR A 321 26.31 31.50 -3.57
CA THR A 321 27.00 31.97 -2.36
C THR A 321 28.42 32.39 -2.69
N LEU A 322 29.15 31.61 -3.46
CA LEU A 322 30.49 31.97 -3.88
C LEU A 322 30.49 33.17 -4.86
N ARG A 323 29.53 33.22 -5.80
CA ARG A 323 29.41 34.28 -6.81
C ARG A 323 29.08 35.63 -6.20
N VAL A 324 28.23 35.68 -5.17
CA VAL A 324 27.77 36.92 -4.51
C VAL A 324 28.77 37.39 -3.44
N SER A 325 29.59 36.51 -2.90
CA SER A 325 30.57 36.86 -1.87
C SER A 325 31.56 37.92 -2.33
N THR A 326 31.86 38.84 -1.42
CA THR A 326 32.93 39.87 -1.61
C THR A 326 34.32 39.22 -1.56
N ASP A 327 34.44 38.04 -0.95
CA ASP A 327 35.70 37.30 -0.78
C ASP A 327 36.16 36.63 -2.11
N CYS A 328 35.33 36.56 -3.14
CA CYS A 328 35.66 35.96 -4.42
C CYS A 328 35.93 37.03 -5.49
N THR A 329 37.12 36.98 -6.11
CA THR A 329 37.49 37.85 -7.24
C THR A 329 37.37 37.03 -8.54
N GLY A 330 36.68 37.56 -9.56
CA GLY A 330 36.58 36.87 -10.85
C GLY A 330 35.23 37.07 -11.54
N SER A 331 35.13 36.61 -12.78
CA SER A 331 33.89 36.59 -13.55
C SER A 331 32.98 35.45 -13.09
N SER A 332 31.73 35.45 -13.51
CA SER A 332 30.76 34.39 -13.28
C SER A 332 31.26 33.00 -13.77
N LEU A 333 31.89 32.98 -14.95
CA LEU A 333 32.47 31.79 -15.54
C LEU A 333 33.70 31.27 -14.77
N ASP A 334 34.53 32.17 -14.23
CA ASP A 334 35.67 31.76 -13.40
C ASP A 334 35.26 31.20 -12.06
N THR A 335 34.21 31.77 -11.45
CA THR A 335 33.59 31.20 -10.25
C THR A 335 33.07 29.78 -10.53
N MET A 336 32.41 29.56 -11.67
CA MET A 336 31.92 28.23 -12.06
C MET A 336 33.07 27.23 -12.29
N LYS A 337 34.17 27.65 -12.92
CA LYS A 337 35.36 26.77 -13.10
C LYS A 337 35.90 26.25 -11.75
N GLN A 338 35.86 27.07 -10.70
CA GLN A 338 36.27 26.65 -9.35
C GLN A 338 35.27 25.69 -8.73
N MET A 339 33.95 25.88 -9.00
CA MET A 339 32.87 25.09 -8.40
C MET A 339 32.52 23.79 -9.15
N ILE A 340 32.91 23.64 -10.43
CA ILE A 340 32.49 22.49 -11.24
C ILE A 340 32.93 21.14 -10.64
N LYS A 341 34.12 21.05 -10.08
CA LYS A 341 34.60 19.80 -9.47
C LYS A 341 33.83 19.44 -8.18
N PRO A 342 33.67 20.37 -7.21
CA PRO A 342 32.80 20.13 -6.03
C PRO A 342 31.38 19.77 -6.40
N LEU A 343 30.75 20.47 -7.37
CA LEU A 343 29.38 20.22 -7.79
C LEU A 343 29.21 18.84 -8.45
N LEU A 344 30.09 18.49 -9.40
CA LEU A 344 30.05 17.18 -10.04
C LEU A 344 30.25 16.05 -9.03
N PHE A 345 31.08 16.28 -8.02
CA PHE A 345 31.29 15.31 -6.99
C PHE A 345 30.03 15.13 -6.12
N ALA A 346 29.41 16.24 -5.66
CA ALA A 346 28.17 16.18 -4.89
C ALA A 346 27.05 15.45 -5.66
N VAL A 347 26.85 15.80 -6.94
CA VAL A 347 25.90 15.08 -7.80
C VAL A 347 26.22 13.59 -7.91
N SER A 348 27.51 13.24 -8.04
CA SER A 348 27.90 11.83 -8.19
C SER A 348 27.55 11.02 -6.93
N THR A 349 27.77 11.56 -5.73
CA THR A 349 27.42 10.89 -4.46
C THR A 349 25.90 10.74 -4.31
N ASP A 350 25.14 11.78 -4.65
CA ASP A 350 23.69 11.73 -4.60
C ASP A 350 23.12 10.74 -5.62
N VAL A 351 23.59 10.76 -6.87
CA VAL A 351 23.19 9.83 -7.93
C VAL A 351 23.54 8.38 -7.55
N ILE A 352 24.72 8.14 -6.97
CA ILE A 352 25.10 6.80 -6.50
C ILE A 352 24.13 6.32 -5.41
N ALA A 353 23.74 7.17 -4.47
CA ALA A 353 22.76 6.80 -3.43
C ALA A 353 21.43 6.34 -4.05
N TYR A 354 20.90 7.08 -5.01
CA TYR A 354 19.66 6.70 -5.70
C TYR A 354 19.83 5.53 -6.67
N LEU A 355 21.00 5.39 -7.31
CA LEU A 355 21.32 4.25 -8.17
C LEU A 355 21.31 2.93 -7.36
N ILE A 356 21.76 2.98 -6.13
CA ILE A 356 21.71 1.84 -5.23
C ILE A 356 20.26 1.50 -4.86
N ILE A 357 19.42 2.51 -4.61
CA ILE A 357 18.00 2.32 -4.29
C ILE A 357 17.23 1.71 -5.49
N ILE A 358 17.64 1.98 -6.74
CA ILE A 358 16.99 1.41 -7.95
C ILE A 358 17.13 -0.11 -8.03
N LEU A 359 18.14 -0.68 -7.35
CA LEU A 359 18.32 -2.13 -7.26
C LEU A 359 17.28 -2.79 -6.37
N SER A 360 16.54 -2.00 -5.56
CA SER A 360 15.41 -2.50 -4.81
C SER A 360 14.35 -3.10 -5.74
N PRO A 361 13.78 -4.28 -5.45
CA PRO A 361 12.73 -4.87 -6.26
C PRO A 361 11.36 -4.17 -6.10
N VAL A 362 11.25 -3.22 -5.16
CA VAL A 362 10.02 -2.46 -4.89
C VAL A 362 9.82 -1.39 -5.95
N THR A 363 8.79 -1.55 -6.79
CA THR A 363 8.51 -0.64 -7.92
C THR A 363 8.45 0.86 -7.52
N PRO A 364 7.76 1.27 -6.45
CA PRO A 364 7.77 2.66 -6.02
C PRO A 364 9.16 3.21 -5.70
N LEU A 365 10.04 2.40 -5.12
CA LEU A 365 11.41 2.85 -4.82
C LEU A 365 12.24 3.04 -6.08
N LYS A 366 12.03 2.20 -7.11
CA LYS A 366 12.60 2.42 -8.44
C LYS A 366 12.09 3.73 -9.04
N GLN A 367 10.80 4.01 -8.89
CA GLN A 367 10.19 5.27 -9.36
C GLN A 367 10.82 6.48 -8.66
N LEU A 368 10.94 6.45 -7.33
CA LEU A 368 11.60 7.51 -6.56
C LEU A 368 13.04 7.72 -7.04
N SER A 369 13.79 6.64 -7.21
CA SER A 369 15.20 6.71 -7.65
C SER A 369 15.34 7.29 -9.04
N VAL A 370 14.55 6.85 -9.99
CA VAL A 370 14.56 7.39 -11.37
C VAL A 370 14.24 8.87 -11.39
N PHE A 371 13.19 9.27 -10.67
CA PHE A 371 12.81 10.68 -10.54
C PHE A 371 13.94 11.51 -9.94
N CYS A 372 14.47 11.08 -8.79
CA CYS A 372 15.48 11.84 -8.07
C CYS A 372 16.80 11.93 -8.83
N MET A 373 17.27 10.84 -9.43
CA MET A 373 18.51 10.86 -10.26
C MET A 373 18.38 11.82 -11.44
N ALA A 374 17.25 11.78 -12.16
CA ALA A 374 17.01 12.69 -13.27
C ALA A 374 16.92 14.15 -12.78
N ALA A 375 16.15 14.40 -11.73
CA ALA A 375 15.96 15.74 -11.18
C ALA A 375 17.28 16.38 -10.72
N ILE A 376 18.08 15.64 -9.97
CA ILE A 376 19.37 16.08 -9.43
C ILE A 376 20.35 16.35 -10.56
N THR A 377 20.46 15.43 -11.52
CA THR A 377 21.40 15.54 -12.66
C THR A 377 21.06 16.74 -13.53
N PHE A 378 19.80 16.89 -13.94
CA PHE A 378 19.39 17.98 -14.83
C PHE A 378 19.43 19.34 -14.14
N SER A 379 19.10 19.42 -12.84
CA SER A 379 19.27 20.64 -12.07
C SER A 379 20.75 21.06 -12.03
N CYS A 380 21.65 20.15 -11.68
CA CYS A 380 23.08 20.46 -11.67
C CYS A 380 23.61 20.88 -13.05
N LEU A 381 23.14 20.25 -14.12
CA LEU A 381 23.47 20.69 -15.48
C LEU A 381 22.95 22.09 -15.78
N THR A 382 21.77 22.46 -15.29
CA THR A 382 21.24 23.84 -15.39
C THR A 382 22.18 24.83 -14.69
N VAL A 383 22.60 24.49 -13.46
CA VAL A 383 23.53 25.33 -12.68
C VAL A 383 24.86 25.51 -13.41
N ILE A 384 25.43 24.44 -13.96
CA ILE A 384 26.73 24.48 -14.64
C ILE A 384 26.65 25.18 -16.00
N LEU A 385 25.62 24.91 -16.80
CA LEU A 385 25.56 25.32 -18.22
C LEU A 385 24.79 26.60 -18.47
N ILE A 386 23.81 26.97 -17.63
CA ILE A 386 22.92 28.12 -17.86
C ILE A 386 23.18 29.26 -16.87
N GLU A 387 23.25 28.98 -15.57
CA GLU A 387 23.34 30.02 -14.53
C GLU A 387 24.53 30.98 -14.68
N PRO A 388 25.74 30.54 -15.09
CA PRO A 388 26.88 31.45 -15.25
C PRO A 388 26.64 32.57 -16.25
N TYR A 389 25.80 32.34 -17.26
CA TYR A 389 25.46 33.37 -18.27
C TYR A 389 24.38 34.30 -17.74
N LEU A 390 23.44 33.85 -16.93
CA LEU A 390 22.35 34.65 -16.40
C LEU A 390 22.77 35.55 -15.22
N CYS A 391 23.78 35.09 -14.42
CA CYS A 391 24.23 35.83 -13.24
C CYS A 391 25.47 36.73 -13.49
N ALA A 392 25.84 36.99 -14.75
CA ALA A 392 27.01 37.81 -15.09
C ALA A 392 27.04 39.19 -14.39
N HIS A 393 25.90 39.85 -14.25
CA HIS A 393 25.75 41.20 -13.68
C HIS A 393 25.33 41.24 -12.20
N VAL A 394 25.36 40.11 -11.48
CA VAL A 394 25.01 40.11 -10.05
C VAL A 394 26.07 40.83 -9.24
N LYS A 395 25.60 41.82 -8.45
CA LYS A 395 26.47 42.65 -7.57
C LYS A 395 26.94 41.83 -6.36
N LYS A 396 28.19 41.98 -5.99
CA LYS A 396 28.77 41.38 -4.78
C LYS A 396 28.25 42.07 -3.54
N LYS A 397 27.99 41.28 -2.49
CA LYS A 397 27.47 41.75 -1.21
C LYS A 397 27.99 40.87 -0.07
N ASP A 398 28.04 41.48 1.12
CA ASP A 398 28.22 40.71 2.36
C ASP A 398 26.91 40.05 2.80
N PHE A 399 27.03 38.85 3.33
CA PHE A 399 25.86 38.08 3.77
C PHE A 399 25.34 38.60 5.10
N PRO A 400 23.98 38.63 5.27
CA PRO A 400 23.39 38.88 6.57
C PRO A 400 23.86 37.78 7.56
N LEU A 401 23.99 38.15 8.84
CA LEU A 401 24.40 37.20 9.90
C LEU A 401 25.85 36.68 9.81
N LYS A 402 26.74 37.25 8.97
CA LYS A 402 28.16 36.87 8.92
C LYS A 402 28.82 36.89 10.32
N SER A 403 28.42 37.83 11.20
CA SER A 403 28.86 37.88 12.60
C SER A 403 28.41 36.68 13.44
N VAL A 404 27.19 36.20 13.24
CA VAL A 404 26.63 35.00 13.89
C VAL A 404 27.39 33.75 13.45
N PHE A 405 27.65 33.62 12.14
CA PHE A 405 28.44 32.52 11.61
C PHE A 405 29.88 32.52 12.12
N ASN A 406 30.50 33.69 12.26
CA ASN A 406 31.82 33.83 12.89
C ASN A 406 31.78 33.47 14.37
N GLY A 407 30.68 33.80 15.08
CA GLY A 407 30.44 33.37 16.47
C GLY A 407 30.35 31.84 16.58
N TYR A 408 29.61 31.19 15.69
CA TYR A 408 29.52 29.74 15.60
C TYR A 408 30.87 29.07 15.35
N LEU A 409 31.66 29.60 14.41
CA LEU A 409 33.04 29.08 14.16
C LEU A 409 33.93 29.19 15.39
N LYS A 410 33.80 30.27 16.19
CA LYS A 410 34.52 30.40 17.48
C LYS A 410 34.04 29.37 18.50
N LEU A 411 32.77 29.06 18.57
CA LEU A 411 32.25 28.01 19.47
C LEU A 411 32.79 26.63 19.06
N VAL A 412 32.78 26.29 17.78
CA VAL A 412 33.30 25.02 17.26
C VAL A 412 34.82 24.94 17.37
N ALA A 413 35.55 26.06 17.46
CA ALA A 413 36.97 26.05 17.75
C ALA A 413 37.29 25.61 19.21
N SER A 414 36.29 25.57 20.09
CA SER A 414 36.48 25.14 21.49
C SER A 414 36.45 23.62 21.66
N LYS A 415 37.57 22.99 22.03
CA LYS A 415 37.66 21.55 22.27
C LYS A 415 36.62 21.02 23.27
N LYS A 416 36.35 21.80 24.34
CA LYS A 416 35.37 21.41 25.37
C LYS A 416 33.96 21.36 24.82
N VAL A 417 33.59 22.32 23.95
CA VAL A 417 32.28 22.37 23.31
C VAL A 417 32.13 21.18 22.33
N ASN A 418 33.14 20.92 21.52
CA ASN A 418 33.12 19.79 20.57
C ASN A 418 32.99 18.44 21.31
N PHE A 419 33.73 18.26 22.41
CA PHE A 419 33.61 17.04 23.21
C PHE A 419 32.20 16.89 23.81
N ALA A 420 31.64 17.97 24.37
CA ALA A 420 30.28 17.94 24.91
C ALA A 420 29.21 17.61 23.84
N ILE A 421 29.34 18.18 22.64
CA ILE A 421 28.42 17.89 21.51
C ILE A 421 28.52 16.41 21.09
N ILE A 422 29.74 15.88 20.94
CA ILE A 422 29.94 14.48 20.53
C ILE A 422 29.38 13.54 21.63
N VAL A 423 29.64 13.82 22.90
CA VAL A 423 29.11 13.04 24.02
C VAL A 423 27.59 13.06 24.03
N LEU A 424 26.97 14.23 23.81
CA LEU A 424 25.49 14.35 23.72
C LEU A 424 24.92 13.52 22.58
N ILE A 425 25.51 13.59 21.38
CA ILE A 425 25.10 12.80 20.21
C ILE A 425 25.22 11.30 20.53
N VAL A 426 26.35 10.86 21.11
CA VAL A 426 26.58 9.45 21.44
C VAL A 426 25.59 8.97 22.52
N LEU A 427 25.35 9.73 23.56
CA LEU A 427 24.40 9.38 24.63
C LEU A 427 22.98 9.27 24.08
N THR A 428 22.55 10.24 23.27
CA THR A 428 21.22 10.20 22.60
C THR A 428 21.10 8.98 21.68
N THR A 429 22.17 8.67 20.95
CA THR A 429 22.22 7.51 20.06
C THR A 429 22.09 6.19 20.84
N VAL A 430 22.88 6.01 21.89
CA VAL A 430 22.84 4.79 22.72
C VAL A 430 21.48 4.63 23.39
N PHE A 431 20.93 5.71 23.96
CA PHE A 431 19.61 5.67 24.58
C PHE A 431 18.49 5.39 23.56
N GLY A 432 18.56 5.96 22.36
CA GLY A 432 17.58 5.68 21.30
C GLY A 432 17.66 4.23 20.80
N LEU A 433 18.87 3.72 20.58
CA LEU A 433 19.08 2.34 20.13
C LEU A 433 18.63 1.28 21.17
N SER A 434 18.55 1.61 22.46
CA SER A 434 18.00 0.71 23.47
C SER A 434 16.50 0.40 23.25
N LYS A 435 15.79 1.23 22.48
CA LYS A 435 14.38 1.03 22.08
C LYS A 435 14.23 0.38 20.70
N PHE A 436 15.28 -0.27 20.19
CA PHE A 436 15.26 -0.83 18.84
C PHE A 436 14.09 -1.80 18.64
N SER A 437 13.30 -1.52 17.63
CA SER A 437 12.17 -2.34 17.21
C SER A 437 11.94 -2.20 15.71
N VAL A 438 11.42 -3.27 15.10
CA VAL A 438 11.17 -3.37 13.67
C VAL A 438 9.68 -3.61 13.44
N ASN A 439 9.13 -2.98 12.43
CA ASN A 439 7.75 -3.22 12.01
C ASN A 439 7.64 -3.15 10.48
N ASP A 440 7.40 -4.30 9.88
CA ASP A 440 7.26 -4.46 8.44
C ASP A 440 5.77 -4.60 8.02
N ASP A 441 4.80 -4.34 8.93
CA ASP A 441 3.37 -4.37 8.63
C ASP A 441 2.96 -3.15 7.78
N PRO A 442 2.53 -3.34 6.52
CA PRO A 442 2.11 -2.23 5.65
C PRO A 442 0.96 -1.39 6.21
N ALA A 443 0.13 -1.97 7.09
CA ALA A 443 -0.94 -1.23 7.76
C ALA A 443 -0.41 -0.10 8.66
N SER A 444 0.83 -0.22 9.15
CA SER A 444 1.51 0.81 9.94
C SER A 444 2.03 1.99 9.12
N PHE A 445 2.10 1.85 7.79
CA PHE A 445 2.61 2.89 6.90
C PHE A 445 1.58 3.98 6.60
N GLN A 446 0.31 3.69 6.86
CA GLN A 446 -0.79 4.64 6.72
C GLN A 446 -1.52 4.81 8.05
N ASN A 447 -1.86 6.04 8.39
CA ASN A 447 -2.74 6.32 9.51
C ASN A 447 -4.20 6.05 9.08
N LEU A 448 -4.62 4.78 9.19
CA LEU A 448 -6.01 4.41 8.88
C LEU A 448 -6.96 5.13 9.85
N PRO A 449 -8.07 5.70 9.34
CA PRO A 449 -8.98 6.45 10.18
C PRO A 449 -9.71 5.52 11.17
N ALA A 450 -9.62 5.84 12.45
CA ALA A 450 -10.21 5.05 13.53
C ALA A 450 -11.71 4.81 13.31
N PHE A 451 -12.44 5.80 12.77
CA PHE A 451 -13.87 5.68 12.52
C PHE A 451 -14.24 4.62 11.47
N LEU A 452 -13.44 4.45 10.39
CA LEU A 452 -13.67 3.38 9.41
C LEU A 452 -13.38 2.01 10.01
N LYS A 453 -12.31 1.90 10.80
CA LYS A 453 -11.97 0.66 11.49
C LYS A 453 -13.07 0.24 12.48
N ILE A 454 -13.62 1.20 13.25
CA ILE A 454 -14.74 0.95 14.16
C ILE A 454 -15.97 0.42 13.39
N GLN A 455 -16.28 1.00 12.23
CA GLN A 455 -17.39 0.53 11.39
C GLN A 455 -17.10 -0.86 10.79
N ASP A 456 -15.89 -1.12 10.33
CA ASP A 456 -15.50 -2.45 9.84
C ASP A 456 -15.63 -3.52 10.91
N ASP A 457 -15.14 -3.23 12.13
CA ASP A 457 -15.23 -4.14 13.27
C ASP A 457 -16.70 -4.35 13.71
N ALA A 458 -17.52 -3.32 13.63
CA ALA A 458 -18.96 -3.42 13.91
C ALA A 458 -19.67 -4.30 12.87
N ILE A 459 -19.44 -4.07 11.57
CA ILE A 459 -19.99 -4.89 10.49
C ILE A 459 -19.54 -6.34 10.64
N ALA A 460 -18.25 -6.57 10.92
CA ALA A 460 -17.71 -7.91 11.12
C ALA A 460 -18.39 -8.66 12.26
N ARG A 461 -18.63 -8.00 13.39
CA ARG A 461 -19.36 -8.57 14.55
C ARG A 461 -20.82 -8.85 14.22
N ILE A 462 -21.54 -7.88 13.66
CA ILE A 462 -22.96 -7.99 13.33
C ILE A 462 -23.21 -9.12 12.33
N THR A 463 -22.39 -9.20 11.28
CA THR A 463 -22.53 -10.23 10.22
C THR A 463 -21.87 -11.56 10.57
N ASN A 464 -21.22 -11.68 11.72
CA ASN A 464 -20.40 -12.83 12.13
C ASN A 464 -19.28 -13.16 11.10
N GLN A 465 -18.86 -12.17 10.33
CA GLN A 465 -17.73 -12.30 9.43
C GLN A 465 -16.48 -11.87 10.20
N LYS A 466 -15.63 -12.83 10.54
CA LYS A 466 -14.37 -12.53 11.23
C LYS A 466 -13.49 -11.62 10.37
N ALA A 467 -12.81 -10.68 11.00
CA ALA A 467 -12.01 -9.66 10.32
C ALA A 467 -10.78 -10.23 9.57
N SER A 468 -10.30 -11.41 9.96
CA SER A 468 -9.11 -12.06 9.38
C SER A 468 -9.52 -13.18 8.43
N VAL A 469 -9.84 -12.82 7.20
CA VAL A 469 -10.13 -13.79 6.14
C VAL A 469 -8.83 -14.14 5.42
N LYS A 470 -8.53 -15.45 5.33
CA LYS A 470 -7.45 -16.01 4.53
C LYS A 470 -8.05 -16.69 3.30
N TYR A 471 -7.29 -16.81 2.24
CA TYR A 471 -7.78 -17.37 0.98
C TYR A 471 -6.98 -18.62 0.63
N LEU A 472 -7.68 -19.66 0.23
CA LEU A 472 -7.09 -20.81 -0.43
C LEU A 472 -7.54 -20.78 -1.89
N ILE A 473 -6.63 -20.41 -2.79
CA ILE A 473 -6.89 -20.27 -4.22
C ILE A 473 -6.56 -21.60 -4.90
N ILE A 474 -7.47 -22.07 -5.74
CA ILE A 474 -7.35 -23.31 -6.50
C ILE A 474 -7.38 -22.95 -7.97
N GLU A 475 -6.51 -23.52 -8.78
CA GLU A 475 -6.50 -23.37 -10.24
C GLU A 475 -6.63 -24.71 -10.94
N ALA A 476 -7.37 -24.75 -12.05
CA ALA A 476 -7.45 -25.91 -12.91
C ALA A 476 -7.75 -25.54 -14.36
N ASN A 477 -7.42 -26.42 -15.30
CA ASN A 477 -7.67 -26.23 -16.73
C ASN A 477 -9.12 -26.52 -17.14
N SER A 478 -9.96 -27.02 -16.23
CA SER A 478 -11.38 -27.28 -16.49
C SER A 478 -12.21 -27.13 -15.21
N GLU A 479 -13.50 -26.79 -15.37
CA GLU A 479 -14.44 -26.65 -14.25
C GLU A 479 -14.56 -27.93 -13.43
N ASP A 480 -14.61 -29.10 -14.08
CA ASP A 480 -14.77 -30.37 -13.36
C ASP A 480 -13.55 -30.73 -12.53
N LYS A 481 -12.33 -30.54 -13.07
CA LYS A 481 -11.09 -30.67 -12.26
C LYS A 481 -11.05 -29.71 -11.10
N LEU A 482 -11.50 -28.47 -11.31
CA LEU A 482 -11.56 -27.45 -10.27
C LEU A 482 -12.50 -27.87 -9.13
N LEU A 483 -13.69 -28.39 -9.47
CA LEU A 483 -14.66 -28.90 -8.50
C LEU A 483 -14.12 -30.14 -7.75
N ASN A 484 -13.45 -31.06 -8.45
CA ASN A 484 -12.83 -32.25 -7.81
C ASN A 484 -11.78 -31.84 -6.73
N ILE A 485 -10.93 -30.83 -7.06
CA ILE A 485 -9.95 -30.32 -6.08
C ILE A 485 -10.67 -29.62 -4.93
N ASN A 486 -11.71 -28.83 -5.22
CA ASN A 486 -12.52 -28.16 -4.21
C ASN A 486 -13.15 -29.15 -3.23
N GLU A 487 -13.71 -30.28 -3.71
CA GLU A 487 -14.26 -31.35 -2.86
C GLU A 487 -13.21 -31.97 -1.96
N SER A 488 -12.07 -32.36 -2.53
CA SER A 488 -10.99 -32.98 -1.76
C SER A 488 -10.46 -32.04 -0.66
N LEU A 489 -10.36 -30.75 -0.97
CA LEU A 489 -9.95 -29.75 0.00
C LEU A 489 -11.01 -29.51 1.08
N GLN A 490 -12.29 -29.51 0.74
CA GLN A 490 -13.36 -29.40 1.74
C GLN A 490 -13.31 -30.56 2.74
N GLN A 491 -13.08 -31.79 2.28
CA GLN A 491 -12.91 -32.96 3.18
C GLN A 491 -11.72 -32.78 4.11
N LEU A 492 -10.58 -32.30 3.61
CA LEU A 492 -9.41 -31.97 4.44
C LEU A 492 -9.75 -30.88 5.47
N LEU A 493 -10.41 -29.80 5.04
CA LEU A 493 -10.76 -28.67 5.92
C LEU A 493 -11.76 -29.07 7.02
N GLU A 494 -12.69 -30.00 6.75
CA GLU A 494 -13.56 -30.57 7.79
C GLU A 494 -12.77 -31.34 8.88
N ILE A 495 -11.74 -32.08 8.48
CA ILE A 495 -10.83 -32.75 9.43
C ILE A 495 -10.08 -31.69 10.25
N MET A 496 -9.59 -30.62 9.60
CA MET A 496 -8.87 -29.55 10.29
C MET A 496 -9.76 -28.76 11.26
N ILE A 497 -11.07 -28.60 10.97
CA ILE A 497 -12.04 -28.02 11.91
C ILE A 497 -12.19 -28.91 13.14
N LYS A 498 -12.35 -30.24 12.96
CA LYS A 498 -12.43 -31.19 14.08
C LYS A 498 -11.18 -31.17 14.96
N ASN A 499 -10.01 -30.98 14.35
CA ASN A 499 -8.72 -30.85 15.05
C ASN A 499 -8.51 -29.45 15.65
N ARG A 500 -9.41 -28.49 15.40
CA ARG A 500 -9.32 -27.08 15.82
C ARG A 500 -8.10 -26.35 15.22
N ASP A 501 -7.61 -26.79 14.08
CA ASP A 501 -6.53 -26.10 13.35
C ASP A 501 -7.06 -24.84 12.63
N ILE A 502 -8.33 -24.88 12.19
CA ILE A 502 -9.09 -23.74 11.66
C ILE A 502 -10.45 -23.66 12.37
N SER A 503 -11.07 -22.48 12.40
CA SER A 503 -12.39 -22.37 13.05
C SER A 503 -13.54 -22.71 12.13
N SER A 504 -13.47 -22.25 10.87
CA SER A 504 -14.46 -22.51 9.82
C SER A 504 -13.89 -22.18 8.45
N TYR A 505 -14.60 -22.59 7.39
CA TYR A 505 -14.30 -22.18 6.03
C TYR A 505 -15.59 -21.88 5.25
N ARG A 506 -15.48 -21.19 4.13
CA ARG A 506 -16.55 -20.97 3.17
C ARG A 506 -16.07 -21.28 1.77
N ALA A 507 -16.64 -22.30 1.17
CA ALA A 507 -16.36 -22.77 -0.19
C ALA A 507 -17.63 -22.73 -1.04
N ILE A 508 -17.50 -22.90 -2.35
CA ILE A 508 -18.66 -23.09 -3.23
C ILE A 508 -19.27 -24.45 -2.94
N PRO A 509 -20.58 -24.52 -2.62
CA PRO A 509 -21.26 -25.76 -2.23
C PRO A 509 -21.70 -26.58 -3.46
N LEU A 510 -20.85 -26.67 -4.47
CA LEU A 510 -21.11 -27.43 -5.68
C LEU A 510 -20.04 -28.51 -5.81
N VAL A 511 -20.50 -29.74 -6.03
CA VAL A 511 -19.66 -30.91 -6.24
C VAL A 511 -19.41 -31.19 -7.73
N SER A 512 -18.40 -32.00 -8.04
CA SER A 512 -18.05 -32.40 -9.41
C SER A 512 -19.19 -33.16 -10.09
N LEU A 513 -19.17 -33.19 -11.41
CA LEU A 513 -20.21 -33.89 -12.18
C LEU A 513 -20.26 -35.37 -11.84
N LYS A 514 -19.12 -36.02 -11.64
CA LYS A 514 -19.04 -37.41 -11.22
C LYS A 514 -19.71 -37.64 -9.86
N THR A 515 -19.49 -36.75 -8.90
CA THR A 515 -20.11 -36.81 -7.58
C THR A 515 -21.62 -36.51 -7.68
N GLN A 516 -22.05 -35.59 -8.56
CA GLN A 516 -23.49 -35.35 -8.81
C GLN A 516 -24.18 -36.60 -9.35
N GLU A 517 -23.57 -37.36 -10.29
CA GLU A 517 -24.09 -38.63 -10.82
C GLU A 517 -24.16 -39.70 -9.73
N HIS A 518 -23.11 -39.81 -8.90
CA HIS A 518 -23.12 -40.74 -7.76
C HIS A 518 -24.22 -40.42 -6.76
N ASN A 519 -24.37 -39.12 -6.41
CA ASN A 519 -25.44 -38.65 -5.51
C ASN A 519 -26.82 -38.98 -6.05
N PHE A 520 -27.01 -38.80 -7.37
CA PHE A 520 -28.26 -39.18 -8.03
C PHE A 520 -28.53 -40.68 -7.95
N SER A 521 -27.51 -41.52 -8.14
CA SER A 521 -27.65 -42.99 -7.98
C SER A 521 -28.02 -43.39 -6.56
N LEU A 522 -27.49 -42.72 -5.53
CA LEU A 522 -27.88 -42.91 -4.14
C LEU A 522 -29.35 -42.56 -3.89
N ILE A 523 -29.81 -41.42 -4.47
CA ILE A 523 -31.20 -41.01 -4.36
C ILE A 523 -32.11 -42.08 -5.01
N GLN A 524 -31.77 -42.55 -6.23
CA GLN A 524 -32.53 -43.62 -6.91
C GLN A 524 -32.58 -44.91 -6.10
N ASN A 525 -31.45 -45.31 -5.49
CA ASN A 525 -31.43 -46.50 -4.61
C ASN A 525 -32.28 -46.29 -3.35
N THR A 526 -32.25 -45.11 -2.78
CA THR A 526 -33.09 -44.75 -1.60
C THR A 526 -34.57 -44.83 -1.99
N LEU A 527 -34.99 -44.29 -3.15
CA LEU A 527 -36.35 -44.33 -3.66
C LEU A 527 -36.84 -45.79 -3.82
N LYS A 528 -36.02 -46.67 -4.40
CA LYS A 528 -36.34 -48.10 -4.56
C LYS A 528 -36.49 -48.88 -3.23
N ASN A 529 -35.82 -48.42 -2.18
CA ASN A 529 -35.79 -49.04 -0.86
C ASN A 529 -36.79 -48.43 0.12
N LEU A 530 -37.62 -47.47 -0.26
CA LEU A 530 -38.70 -46.94 0.56
C LEU A 530 -39.74 -48.02 0.87
N LYS A 531 -40.15 -48.04 2.13
CA LYS A 531 -41.12 -49.05 2.63
C LYS A 531 -42.35 -48.47 3.23
N ASP A 532 -42.32 -47.21 3.67
CA ASP A 532 -43.43 -46.57 4.34
C ASP A 532 -44.53 -46.18 3.37
N PRO A 533 -45.81 -46.57 3.61
CA PRO A 533 -46.94 -46.25 2.73
C PRO A 533 -47.18 -44.78 2.53
N VAL A 534 -46.89 -43.97 3.51
CA VAL A 534 -47.02 -42.47 3.43
C VAL A 534 -46.15 -41.91 2.31
N LEU A 535 -45.01 -42.53 2.05
CA LEU A 535 -44.06 -42.09 1.03
C LEU A 535 -44.22 -42.79 -0.33
N THR A 536 -44.91 -43.98 -0.36
CA THR A 536 -44.99 -44.83 -1.56
C THR A 536 -46.37 -44.88 -2.18
N GLU A 537 -47.45 -44.89 -1.40
CA GLU A 537 -48.80 -45.16 -1.90
C GLU A 537 -49.52 -43.90 -2.43
N ASN A 538 -49.16 -42.72 -1.93
CA ASN A 538 -49.89 -41.45 -2.27
C ASN A 538 -49.20 -40.61 -3.36
N ILE A 539 -48.12 -41.12 -3.96
CA ILE A 539 -47.30 -40.30 -4.88
C ILE A 539 -47.12 -41.02 -6.20
N GLU A 540 -47.95 -40.64 -7.20
CA GLU A 540 -47.80 -41.11 -8.56
C GLU A 540 -46.50 -40.60 -9.18
N ASN A 541 -45.77 -41.52 -9.87
CA ASN A 541 -44.54 -41.18 -10.62
C ASN A 541 -43.39 -40.60 -9.79
N LEU A 542 -43.09 -41.16 -8.59
CA LEU A 542 -41.98 -40.80 -7.70
C LEU A 542 -40.66 -40.60 -8.47
N ASP A 543 -40.36 -41.48 -9.42
CA ASP A 543 -39.15 -41.39 -10.25
C ASP A 543 -39.08 -40.11 -11.09
N LYS A 544 -40.21 -39.55 -11.50
CA LYS A 544 -40.26 -38.31 -12.29
C LYS A 544 -40.01 -37.05 -11.46
N LEU A 545 -40.25 -37.08 -10.14
CA LEU A 545 -40.02 -35.99 -9.23
C LEU A 545 -38.52 -35.77 -8.97
N TYR A 546 -37.68 -36.80 -9.22
CA TYR A 546 -36.24 -36.76 -8.99
C TYR A 546 -35.51 -37.11 -10.31
N SER A 547 -35.51 -36.17 -11.22
CA SER A 547 -34.74 -36.26 -12.47
C SER A 547 -33.33 -35.72 -12.27
N TYR A 548 -32.33 -36.36 -12.90
CA TYR A 548 -30.97 -35.83 -12.92
C TYR A 548 -30.87 -34.59 -13.80
N GLN A 549 -30.48 -33.49 -13.20
CA GLN A 549 -30.14 -32.28 -13.94
C GLN A 549 -28.69 -31.87 -13.62
N LYS A 550 -27.85 -31.94 -14.62
CA LYS A 550 -26.46 -31.51 -14.54
C LYS A 550 -26.37 -30.05 -14.21
N LEU A 551 -25.64 -29.70 -13.12
CA LEU A 551 -25.37 -28.33 -12.71
C LEU A 551 -23.89 -28.04 -12.91
N SER A 552 -23.57 -27.28 -13.98
CA SER A 552 -22.21 -26.77 -14.21
C SER A 552 -21.89 -25.60 -13.30
N LEU A 553 -20.60 -25.32 -13.10
CA LEU A 553 -20.14 -24.23 -12.22
C LEU A 553 -20.61 -22.86 -12.78
N ASP A 554 -20.48 -22.62 -14.08
CA ASP A 554 -20.99 -21.41 -14.73
C ASP A 554 -22.48 -21.19 -14.47
N LYS A 555 -23.30 -22.25 -14.63
CA LYS A 555 -24.74 -22.18 -14.39
C LYS A 555 -25.09 -21.94 -12.92
N PHE A 556 -24.31 -22.54 -12.03
CA PHE A 556 -24.43 -22.29 -10.59
C PHE A 556 -24.15 -20.83 -10.26
N ILE A 557 -23.04 -20.27 -10.74
CA ILE A 557 -22.64 -18.86 -10.47
C ILE A 557 -23.66 -17.86 -10.99
N GLN A 558 -24.29 -18.14 -12.15
CA GLN A 558 -25.33 -17.26 -12.72
C GLN A 558 -26.69 -17.41 -12.02
N SER A 559 -26.84 -18.37 -11.12
CA SER A 559 -28.07 -18.60 -10.37
C SER A 559 -28.28 -17.60 -9.24
N PRO A 560 -29.52 -17.47 -8.73
CA PRO A 560 -29.77 -16.64 -7.54
C PRO A 560 -28.94 -17.05 -6.32
N LEU A 561 -28.60 -18.33 -6.17
CA LEU A 561 -27.70 -18.83 -5.13
C LEU A 561 -26.24 -18.49 -5.42
N GLY A 562 -25.81 -18.67 -6.65
CA GLY A 562 -24.42 -18.49 -7.09
C GLY A 562 -23.93 -17.05 -7.02
N ASN A 563 -24.83 -16.06 -7.09
CA ASN A 563 -24.49 -14.64 -6.97
C ASN A 563 -23.71 -14.31 -5.66
N ALA A 564 -23.95 -15.05 -4.57
CA ALA A 564 -23.23 -14.89 -3.31
C ALA A 564 -21.80 -15.45 -3.36
N TYR A 565 -21.51 -16.30 -4.34
CA TYR A 565 -20.21 -16.96 -4.55
C TYR A 565 -19.46 -16.44 -5.77
N GLU A 566 -20.08 -15.53 -6.56
CA GLU A 566 -19.45 -14.94 -7.75
C GLU A 566 -18.06 -14.35 -7.46
N PRO A 567 -17.83 -13.65 -6.33
CA PRO A 567 -16.51 -13.12 -6.00
C PRO A 567 -15.44 -14.21 -5.77
N LEU A 568 -15.86 -15.45 -5.49
CA LEU A 568 -14.94 -16.58 -5.23
C LEU A 568 -14.57 -17.35 -6.51
N TYR A 569 -15.14 -17.03 -7.67
CA TYR A 569 -14.91 -17.72 -8.93
C TYR A 569 -14.30 -16.82 -9.99
N VAL A 570 -13.27 -17.31 -10.66
CA VAL A 570 -12.70 -16.69 -11.88
C VAL A 570 -12.90 -17.66 -13.03
N LYS A 571 -13.64 -17.21 -14.05
CA LYS A 571 -13.85 -17.99 -15.26
C LYS A 571 -12.55 -18.05 -16.06
N GLY A 572 -12.15 -19.26 -16.45
CA GLY A 572 -11.01 -19.46 -17.34
C GLY A 572 -11.26 -18.98 -18.76
N SER A 573 -10.21 -18.75 -19.49
CA SER A 573 -10.19 -18.51 -20.93
C SER A 573 -9.10 -19.35 -21.58
N ASP A 574 -8.95 -19.33 -22.90
CA ASP A 574 -7.92 -20.08 -23.62
C ASP A 574 -6.50 -19.85 -23.08
N ASN A 575 -6.25 -18.67 -22.49
CA ASN A 575 -4.94 -18.26 -21.97
C ASN A 575 -4.89 -18.15 -20.43
N SER A 576 -5.99 -18.42 -19.71
CA SER A 576 -6.03 -18.34 -18.25
C SER A 576 -6.81 -19.50 -17.63
N PRO A 577 -6.31 -20.10 -16.53
CA PRO A 577 -6.98 -21.20 -15.87
C PRO A 577 -8.29 -20.76 -15.21
N TYR A 578 -9.20 -21.73 -14.98
CA TYR A 578 -10.31 -21.55 -14.06
C TYR A 578 -9.81 -21.50 -12.64
N ALA A 579 -10.38 -20.64 -11.80
CA ALA A 579 -9.95 -20.56 -10.42
C ALA A 579 -11.12 -20.40 -9.44
N LEU A 580 -10.95 -21.01 -8.26
CA LEU A 580 -11.86 -20.90 -7.11
C LEU A 580 -11.07 -20.42 -5.89
N SER A 581 -11.76 -19.70 -5.00
CA SER A 581 -11.22 -19.32 -3.71
C SER A 581 -12.09 -19.88 -2.58
N ILE A 582 -11.46 -20.54 -1.62
CA ILE A 582 -12.05 -20.94 -0.36
C ILE A 582 -11.63 -19.90 0.70
N LEU A 583 -12.59 -19.38 1.44
CA LEU A 583 -12.32 -18.48 2.56
C LEU A 583 -12.04 -19.30 3.81
N LEU A 584 -10.93 -19.04 4.48
CA LEU A 584 -10.53 -19.69 5.72
C LEU A 584 -10.56 -18.70 6.87
N TYR A 585 -11.01 -19.15 8.04
CA TYR A 585 -11.15 -18.32 9.22
C TYR A 585 -10.31 -18.90 10.38
N ASP A 586 -9.56 -18.01 11.05
CA ASP A 586 -8.73 -18.31 12.23
C ASP A 586 -7.78 -19.49 12.04
N VAL A 587 -6.96 -19.44 11.00
CA VAL A 587 -5.89 -20.42 10.77
C VAL A 587 -4.83 -20.28 11.86
N LYS A 588 -4.60 -21.33 12.66
CA LYS A 588 -3.63 -21.32 13.77
C LYS A 588 -2.20 -21.58 13.32
N ASP A 589 -2.02 -22.56 12.45
CA ASP A 589 -0.70 -22.94 11.95
C ASP A 589 -0.69 -22.99 10.43
N ARG A 590 -0.04 -21.98 9.84
CA ARG A 590 0.13 -21.84 8.40
C ARG A 590 0.95 -22.98 7.80
N THR A 591 2.05 -23.37 8.44
CA THR A 591 2.98 -24.35 7.90
C THR A 591 2.36 -25.74 7.83
N LYS A 592 1.60 -26.10 8.86
CA LYS A 592 0.81 -27.34 8.88
C LYS A 592 -0.24 -27.33 7.77
N LEU A 593 -1.01 -26.25 7.64
CA LEU A 593 -2.04 -26.13 6.59
C LEU A 593 -1.42 -26.26 5.19
N GLU A 594 -0.36 -25.51 4.90
CA GLU A 594 0.32 -25.56 3.60
C GLU A 594 0.91 -26.93 3.30
N SER A 595 1.44 -27.65 4.31
CA SER A 595 1.96 -29.00 4.14
C SER A 595 0.87 -30.01 3.82
N GLU A 596 -0.27 -29.95 4.50
CA GLU A 596 -1.40 -30.85 4.23
C GLU A 596 -2.04 -30.58 2.87
N ILE A 597 -2.20 -29.30 2.48
CA ILE A 597 -2.68 -28.92 1.15
C ILE A 597 -1.72 -29.43 0.06
N SER A 598 -0.41 -29.25 0.24
CA SER A 598 0.59 -29.64 -0.76
C SER A 598 0.68 -31.16 -0.96
N ARG A 599 0.35 -31.94 0.05
CA ARG A 599 0.22 -33.42 -0.06
C ARG A 599 -0.96 -33.82 -0.92
N LEU A 600 -2.04 -33.05 -0.87
CA LEU A 600 -3.28 -33.36 -1.57
C LEU A 600 -3.26 -32.86 -3.01
N THR A 601 -2.76 -31.64 -3.25
CA THR A 601 -2.71 -31.03 -4.58
C THR A 601 -1.62 -29.96 -4.70
N ALA A 602 -0.97 -29.94 -5.86
CA ALA A 602 -0.03 -28.85 -6.23
C ALA A 602 -0.75 -27.60 -6.77
N ASN A 603 -2.05 -27.68 -7.06
CA ASN A 603 -2.82 -26.64 -7.74
C ASN A 603 -3.60 -25.74 -6.77
N ALA A 604 -3.29 -25.81 -5.49
CA ALA A 604 -3.87 -24.94 -4.47
C ALA A 604 -2.78 -24.11 -3.79
N TYR A 605 -3.08 -22.87 -3.53
CA TYR A 605 -2.20 -21.89 -2.92
C TYR A 605 -2.88 -21.15 -1.77
N TYR A 606 -2.25 -21.19 -0.59
CA TYR A 606 -2.71 -20.43 0.57
C TYR A 606 -2.21 -18.97 0.46
N LEU A 607 -3.15 -18.03 0.45
CA LEU A 607 -2.89 -16.60 0.36
C LEU A 607 -3.30 -15.93 1.68
N ASP A 608 -2.32 -15.51 2.45
CA ASP A 608 -2.48 -14.57 3.55
C ASP A 608 -1.85 -13.24 3.15
N ARG A 609 -2.66 -12.34 2.62
CA ARG A 609 -2.17 -11.05 2.11
C ARG A 609 -1.34 -10.30 3.14
N LYS A 610 -1.79 -10.28 4.40
CA LYS A 610 -1.09 -9.53 5.45
C LYS A 610 0.29 -10.13 5.74
N ASP A 611 0.35 -11.44 5.98
CA ASP A 611 1.60 -12.15 6.27
C ASP A 611 2.55 -12.16 5.09
N ASP A 612 2.03 -12.34 3.88
CA ASP A 612 2.83 -12.34 2.66
C ASP A 612 3.45 -10.95 2.43
N PHE A 613 2.69 -9.88 2.71
CA PHE A 613 3.21 -8.52 2.67
C PHE A 613 4.31 -8.29 3.70
N ILE A 614 4.08 -8.68 4.95
CA ILE A 614 5.07 -8.54 6.02
C ILE A 614 6.37 -9.29 5.66
N LYS A 615 6.27 -10.51 5.14
CA LYS A 615 7.44 -11.30 4.71
C LYS A 615 8.21 -10.62 3.59
N VAL A 616 7.50 -10.09 2.60
CA VAL A 616 8.11 -9.39 1.47
C VAL A 616 8.80 -8.11 1.93
N PHE A 617 8.13 -7.26 2.74
CA PHE A 617 8.73 -6.04 3.26
C PHE A 617 9.93 -6.34 4.17
N SER A 618 9.84 -7.35 5.02
CA SER A 618 10.97 -7.80 5.86
C SER A 618 12.16 -8.25 5.03
N HIS A 619 11.93 -9.07 4.00
CA HIS A 619 12.99 -9.50 3.09
C HIS A 619 13.68 -8.31 2.42
N TYR A 620 12.91 -7.35 1.93
CA TYR A 620 13.48 -6.17 1.26
C TYR A 620 14.16 -5.21 2.24
N ARG A 621 13.65 -5.04 3.45
CA ARG A 621 14.35 -4.29 4.47
C ARG A 621 15.75 -4.88 4.73
N VAL A 622 15.85 -6.20 4.87
CA VAL A 622 17.15 -6.87 5.05
C VAL A 622 18.08 -6.64 3.84
N LEU A 623 17.56 -6.69 2.61
CA LEU A 623 18.35 -6.36 1.42
C LEU A 623 18.85 -4.91 1.43
N ILE A 624 17.99 -3.97 1.84
CA ILE A 624 18.37 -2.55 1.95
C ILE A 624 19.40 -2.35 3.06
N SER A 625 19.36 -3.10 4.15
CA SER A 625 20.42 -3.09 5.17
C SER A 625 21.78 -3.45 4.56
N TYR A 626 21.87 -4.49 3.73
CA TYR A 626 23.12 -4.82 3.03
C TYR A 626 23.59 -3.71 2.08
N VAL A 627 22.65 -3.06 1.42
CA VAL A 627 22.90 -1.89 0.56
C VAL A 627 23.46 -0.74 1.39
N LEU A 628 22.89 -0.45 2.56
CA LEU A 628 23.35 0.58 3.49
C LEU A 628 24.80 0.32 3.93
N TYR A 629 25.14 -0.91 4.31
CA TYR A 629 26.51 -1.29 4.67
C TYR A 629 27.47 -1.14 3.50
N THR A 630 27.07 -1.56 2.29
CA THR A 630 27.89 -1.40 1.09
C THR A 630 28.14 0.08 0.80
N PHE A 631 27.11 0.93 0.96
CA PHE A 631 27.23 2.35 0.71
C PHE A 631 28.15 3.04 1.74
N LEU A 632 28.13 2.61 3.00
CA LEU A 632 29.11 3.05 4.01
C LEU A 632 30.55 2.77 3.58
N ILE A 633 30.81 1.59 3.02
CA ILE A 633 32.14 1.24 2.48
C ILE A 633 32.50 2.15 1.31
N VAL A 634 31.58 2.41 0.40
CA VAL A 634 31.79 3.32 -0.74
C VAL A 634 32.12 4.73 -0.25
N ILE A 635 31.37 5.24 0.72
CA ILE A 635 31.62 6.57 1.31
C ILE A 635 32.99 6.62 1.98
N PHE A 636 33.38 5.57 2.69
CA PHE A 636 34.71 5.48 3.29
C PHE A 636 35.79 5.59 2.21
N LEU A 637 35.71 4.78 1.14
CA LEU A 637 36.67 4.81 0.05
C LEU A 637 36.76 6.17 -0.65
N VAL A 638 35.60 6.76 -0.94
CA VAL A 638 35.49 8.09 -1.56
C VAL A 638 36.09 9.17 -0.65
N SER A 639 35.80 9.12 0.65
CA SER A 639 36.36 10.07 1.62
C SER A 639 37.89 9.95 1.76
N VAL A 640 38.42 8.73 1.74
CA VAL A 640 39.85 8.48 1.75
C VAL A 640 40.54 9.03 0.50
N LEU A 641 39.95 8.77 -0.67
CA LEU A 641 40.51 9.26 -1.95
C LEU A 641 40.50 10.80 -2.02
N ARG A 642 39.56 11.47 -1.37
CA ARG A 642 39.40 12.92 -1.43
C ARG A 642 40.16 13.68 -0.33
N LEU A 643 40.10 13.17 0.90
CA LEU A 643 40.60 13.87 2.09
C LEU A 643 41.90 13.26 2.64
N GLY A 644 42.35 12.12 2.07
CA GLY A 644 43.45 11.33 2.63
C GLY A 644 42.97 10.33 3.68
N VAL A 645 43.82 9.36 4.05
CA VAL A 645 43.43 8.19 4.84
C VAL A 645 42.83 8.58 6.20
N LEU A 646 43.53 9.40 6.96
CA LEU A 646 43.12 9.76 8.34
C LEU A 646 41.84 10.61 8.35
N LYS A 647 41.80 11.66 7.51
CA LYS A 647 40.61 12.54 7.40
C LYS A 647 39.41 11.78 6.81
N GLY A 648 39.64 10.87 5.85
CA GLY A 648 38.64 10.01 5.28
C GLY A 648 38.04 9.02 6.27
N LEU A 649 38.86 8.43 7.13
CA LEU A 649 38.40 7.55 8.20
C LEU A 649 37.48 8.28 9.20
N VAL A 650 37.91 9.45 9.69
CA VAL A 650 37.06 10.24 10.62
C VAL A 650 35.78 10.70 9.96
N ALA A 651 35.82 11.12 8.71
CA ALA A 651 34.61 11.49 7.95
C ALA A 651 33.62 10.31 7.81
N ALA A 652 34.13 9.10 7.57
CA ALA A 652 33.30 7.90 7.48
C ALA A 652 32.69 7.52 8.85
N ILE A 653 33.45 7.64 9.94
CA ILE A 653 32.96 7.44 11.31
C ILE A 653 31.84 8.45 11.62
N PHE A 654 32.01 9.72 11.23
CA PHE A 654 30.99 10.75 11.45
C PHE A 654 29.72 10.48 10.63
N SER A 655 29.86 9.99 9.40
CA SER A 655 28.74 9.54 8.59
C SER A 655 27.99 8.36 9.25
N LEU A 656 28.71 7.39 9.80
CA LEU A 656 28.12 6.29 10.57
C LEU A 656 27.37 6.78 11.82
N ILE A 657 27.97 7.68 12.59
CA ILE A 657 27.33 8.28 13.77
C ILE A 657 26.05 9.01 13.37
N SER A 658 26.06 9.74 12.25
CA SER A 658 24.87 10.45 11.76
C SER A 658 23.71 9.51 11.40
N VAL A 659 24.02 8.35 10.79
CA VAL A 659 23.04 7.30 10.51
C VAL A 659 22.47 6.70 11.78
N LEU A 660 23.34 6.36 12.74
CA LEU A 660 22.91 5.78 14.02
C LEU A 660 22.10 6.79 14.86
N PHE A 661 22.44 8.07 14.80
CA PHE A 661 21.68 9.14 15.43
C PHE A 661 20.31 9.32 14.79
N ALA A 662 20.21 9.27 13.45
CA ALA A 662 18.94 9.29 12.72
C ALA A 662 18.05 8.11 13.12
N LEU A 663 18.61 6.91 13.18
CA LEU A 663 17.90 5.73 13.67
C LEU A 663 17.43 5.91 15.12
N ALA A 664 18.28 6.40 15.99
CA ALA A 664 17.94 6.63 17.39
C ALA A 664 16.79 7.64 17.53
N THR A 665 16.78 8.71 16.75
CA THR A 665 15.73 9.75 16.82
C THR A 665 14.36 9.24 16.38
N ILE A 666 14.26 8.41 15.34
CA ILE A 666 12.98 7.80 14.94
C ILE A 666 12.46 6.85 16.02
N LEU A 667 13.33 6.05 16.65
CA LEU A 667 12.96 5.13 17.74
C LEU A 667 12.49 5.88 18.99
N LEU A 668 13.15 6.99 19.35
CA LEU A 668 12.75 7.85 20.46
C LEU A 668 11.41 8.54 20.22
N SER A 669 11.08 8.83 18.97
CA SER A 669 9.81 9.43 18.57
C SER A 669 8.67 8.43 18.44
N GLY A 670 8.90 7.16 18.79
CA GLY A 670 7.88 6.10 18.76
C GLY A 670 7.69 5.42 17.40
N TYR A 671 8.47 5.80 16.39
CA TYR A 671 8.50 5.05 15.12
C TYR A 671 9.35 3.78 15.28
N GLN A 672 9.03 2.77 14.50
CA GLN A 672 9.79 1.53 14.40
C GLN A 672 10.58 1.52 13.10
N LEU A 673 11.70 0.78 13.06
CA LEU A 673 12.45 0.62 11.82
C LEU A 673 11.61 -0.12 10.79
N ASN A 674 11.47 0.46 9.61
CA ASN A 674 10.79 -0.12 8.45
C ASN A 674 11.56 0.21 7.17
N LEU A 675 11.11 -0.35 6.06
CA LEU A 675 11.72 -0.18 4.75
C LEU A 675 11.94 1.30 4.36
N PHE A 676 10.97 2.18 4.61
CA PHE A 676 11.04 3.59 4.24
C PHE A 676 12.03 4.37 5.12
N ASN A 677 12.00 4.10 6.43
CA ASN A 677 12.94 4.74 7.36
C ASN A 677 14.39 4.34 7.05
N GLU A 678 14.62 3.09 6.66
CA GLU A 678 15.95 2.60 6.28
C GLU A 678 16.48 3.26 5.00
N LEU A 679 15.61 3.54 4.04
CA LEU A 679 15.97 4.32 2.86
C LEU A 679 16.41 5.74 3.21
N ALA A 680 15.76 6.37 4.19
CA ALA A 680 16.18 7.68 4.67
C ALA A 680 17.63 7.63 5.22
N LEU A 681 18.04 6.53 5.88
CA LEU A 681 19.40 6.37 6.36
C LEU A 681 20.43 6.33 5.23
N ILE A 682 20.10 5.74 4.08
CA ILE A 682 20.98 5.78 2.89
C ILE A 682 21.14 7.22 2.39
N LEU A 683 20.04 7.97 2.35
CA LEU A 683 20.09 9.37 1.92
C LEU A 683 20.82 10.27 2.91
N VAL A 684 20.75 10.01 4.21
CA VAL A 684 21.57 10.69 5.22
C VAL A 684 23.06 10.55 4.90
N LEU A 685 23.48 9.37 4.45
CA LEU A 685 24.87 9.14 4.02
C LEU A 685 25.24 9.96 2.78
N GLY A 686 24.39 9.93 1.75
CA GLY A 686 24.65 10.63 0.47
C GLY A 686 24.73 12.13 0.67
N ILE A 687 23.72 12.74 1.26
CA ILE A 687 23.61 14.19 1.49
C ILE A 687 24.62 14.66 2.57
N GLY A 688 24.77 13.88 3.64
CA GLY A 688 25.63 14.25 4.77
C GLY A 688 27.10 14.36 4.41
N VAL A 689 27.58 13.50 3.53
CA VAL A 689 28.97 13.55 3.04
C VAL A 689 29.26 14.84 2.26
N ASN A 690 28.26 15.38 1.56
CA ASN A 690 28.42 16.63 0.81
C ASN A 690 28.82 17.81 1.71
N TYR A 691 28.23 17.91 2.92
CA TYR A 691 28.61 18.95 3.89
C TYR A 691 30.06 18.80 4.32
N THR A 692 30.52 17.59 4.61
CA THR A 692 31.89 17.32 5.01
C THR A 692 32.88 17.68 3.92
N ILE A 693 32.60 17.30 2.67
CA ILE A 693 33.48 17.56 1.54
C ILE A 693 33.51 19.04 1.18
N PHE A 694 32.35 19.68 1.11
CA PHE A 694 32.25 21.09 0.74
C PHE A 694 32.93 21.99 1.77
N PHE A 695 32.74 21.71 3.07
CA PHE A 695 33.35 22.50 4.16
C PHE A 695 34.87 22.34 4.21
N ASN A 696 35.38 21.15 3.89
CA ASN A 696 36.82 20.87 3.96
C ASN A 696 37.59 21.13 2.63
N SER A 697 36.90 21.32 1.50
CA SER A 697 37.55 21.60 0.22
C SER A 697 37.99 23.05 0.03
N ASN A 698 37.38 24.00 0.76
CA ASN A 698 37.63 25.45 0.60
C ASN A 698 38.25 26.03 1.90
N THR A 699 39.52 25.79 2.14
CA THR A 699 40.20 26.19 3.37
C THR A 699 40.35 27.71 3.55
N ASN A 700 40.37 28.49 2.43
CA ASN A 700 40.64 29.93 2.45
C ASN A 700 39.42 30.82 2.72
N ILE A 701 38.19 30.29 2.63
CA ILE A 701 36.92 31.07 2.71
C ILE A 701 35.91 30.34 3.61
N LYS A 702 36.33 30.00 4.85
CA LYS A 702 35.51 29.21 5.79
C LYS A 702 34.14 29.85 6.13
N SER A 703 34.12 31.17 6.29
CA SER A 703 32.86 31.87 6.62
C SER A 703 31.84 31.83 5.46
N THR A 704 32.27 31.98 4.23
CA THR A 704 31.43 31.93 3.05
C THR A 704 30.95 30.51 2.79
N SER A 705 31.83 29.51 2.95
CA SER A 705 31.45 28.09 2.86
C SER A 705 30.42 27.71 3.93
N LEU A 706 30.54 28.25 5.13
CA LEU A 706 29.57 28.02 6.21
C LEU A 706 28.18 28.61 5.85
N VAL A 707 28.14 29.82 5.28
CA VAL A 707 26.87 30.42 4.80
C VAL A 707 26.19 29.50 3.78
N ALA A 708 26.95 28.96 2.82
CA ALA A 708 26.40 28.07 1.80
C ALA A 708 25.82 26.80 2.43
N ILE A 709 26.57 26.15 3.32
CA ILE A 709 26.16 24.89 3.94
C ILE A 709 24.98 25.07 4.90
N VAL A 710 24.97 26.18 5.70
CA VAL A 710 23.84 26.48 6.59
C VAL A 710 22.59 26.79 5.76
N THR A 711 22.72 27.52 4.67
CA THR A 711 21.58 27.80 3.79
C THR A 711 21.06 26.51 3.16
N ALA A 712 21.93 25.63 2.68
CA ALA A 712 21.58 24.31 2.16
C ALA A 712 20.92 23.43 3.23
N LEU A 713 21.47 23.41 4.46
CA LEU A 713 20.83 22.72 5.57
C LEU A 713 19.40 23.21 5.84
N LEU A 714 19.23 24.55 5.89
CA LEU A 714 17.92 25.14 6.17
C LEU A 714 16.91 24.88 5.03
N THR A 715 17.35 24.92 3.77
CA THR A 715 16.48 24.53 2.63
C THR A 715 16.08 23.07 2.72
N THR A 716 17.00 22.18 3.05
CA THR A 716 16.73 20.77 3.25
C THR A 716 15.80 20.52 4.45
N LEU A 717 15.98 21.24 5.56
CA LEU A 717 15.06 21.16 6.71
C LEU A 717 13.68 21.73 6.40
N LEU A 718 13.56 22.78 5.56
CA LEU A 718 12.27 23.29 5.10
C LEU A 718 11.55 22.32 4.16
N THR A 719 12.28 21.52 3.39
CA THR A 719 11.69 20.55 2.48
C THR A 719 11.37 19.23 3.20
N MET A 720 12.34 18.65 3.89
CA MET A 720 12.23 17.36 4.58
C MET A 720 11.59 17.49 5.97
N GLY A 721 11.99 18.51 6.75
CA GLY A 721 11.47 18.71 8.09
C GLY A 721 9.98 19.04 8.11
N VAL A 722 9.47 19.74 7.12
CA VAL A 722 8.03 19.99 6.97
C VAL A 722 7.26 18.69 6.68
N LEU A 723 7.85 17.73 5.96
CA LEU A 723 7.26 16.41 5.72
C LEU A 723 7.12 15.54 6.98
N VAL A 724 7.81 15.88 8.10
CA VAL A 724 7.56 15.24 9.40
C VAL A 724 6.11 15.45 9.86
N LEU A 725 5.46 16.53 9.42
CA LEU A 725 4.06 16.82 9.69
C LEU A 725 3.08 16.08 8.78
N SER A 726 3.57 15.23 7.89
CA SER A 726 2.72 14.44 6.98
C SER A 726 1.79 13.52 7.77
N SER A 727 0.57 13.40 7.27
CA SER A 727 -0.43 12.47 7.78
C SER A 727 -0.10 11.01 7.45
N VAL A 728 0.85 10.75 6.55
CA VAL A 728 1.30 9.41 6.14
C VAL A 728 2.51 9.00 6.97
N SER A 729 2.36 8.00 7.84
CA SER A 729 3.39 7.54 8.79
C SER A 729 4.73 7.20 8.12
N ALA A 730 4.69 6.57 6.94
CA ALA A 730 5.88 6.25 6.16
C ALA A 730 6.66 7.51 5.73
N ILE A 731 5.95 8.57 5.29
CA ILE A 731 6.55 9.84 4.87
C ILE A 731 7.11 10.60 6.09
N SER A 732 6.33 10.65 7.18
CA SER A 732 6.71 11.34 8.41
C SER A 732 7.96 10.71 9.06
N GLY A 733 8.01 9.38 9.19
CA GLY A 733 9.16 8.65 9.71
C GLY A 733 10.41 8.80 8.83
N PHE A 734 10.25 8.68 7.51
CA PHE A 734 11.32 8.94 6.53
C PHE A 734 11.90 10.36 6.68
N ALA A 735 11.03 11.36 6.73
CA ALA A 735 11.41 12.77 6.86
C ALA A 735 12.13 13.06 8.18
N LEU A 736 11.66 12.45 9.28
CA LEU A 736 12.28 12.60 10.60
C LEU A 736 13.70 12.00 10.63
N ALA A 737 13.86 10.78 10.10
CA ALA A 737 15.15 10.12 9.99
C ALA A 737 16.14 10.98 9.18
N LEU A 738 15.70 11.43 8.01
CA LEU A 738 16.53 12.22 7.11
C LEU A 738 16.91 13.58 7.72
N SER A 739 15.94 14.32 8.26
CA SER A 739 16.17 15.65 8.85
C SER A 739 17.13 15.58 10.06
N SER A 740 16.91 14.64 10.97
CA SER A 740 17.76 14.47 12.16
C SER A 740 19.18 14.03 11.80
N GLY A 741 19.30 13.10 10.85
CA GLY A 741 20.60 12.62 10.37
C GLY A 741 21.41 13.70 9.65
N ILE A 742 20.77 14.51 8.82
CA ILE A 742 21.41 15.63 8.12
C ILE A 742 21.88 16.71 9.10
N VAL A 743 21.07 17.05 10.13
CA VAL A 743 21.49 17.98 11.18
C VAL A 743 22.72 17.45 11.93
N CYS A 744 22.71 16.19 12.30
CA CYS A 744 23.86 15.55 12.96
C CYS A 744 25.10 15.59 12.05
N SER A 745 24.95 15.24 10.77
CA SER A 745 26.05 15.28 9.80
C SER A 745 26.61 16.68 9.60
N PHE A 746 25.77 17.71 9.55
CA PHE A 746 26.20 19.10 9.50
C PHE A 746 27.05 19.47 10.72
N VAL A 747 26.57 19.18 11.93
CA VAL A 747 27.28 19.50 13.16
C VAL A 747 28.65 18.81 13.20
N LEU A 748 28.70 17.51 12.87
CA LEU A 748 29.94 16.75 12.85
C LEU A 748 30.90 17.23 11.75
N SER A 749 30.40 17.64 10.59
CA SER A 749 31.22 18.14 9.48
C SER A 749 31.94 19.44 9.83
N THR A 750 31.31 20.32 10.62
CA THR A 750 31.94 21.57 11.09
C THR A 750 32.99 21.38 12.18
N ILE A 751 32.88 20.31 12.96
CA ILE A 751 33.84 19.95 14.04
C ILE A 751 35.08 19.27 13.44
N LEU A 752 34.98 18.55 12.34
CA LEU A 752 36.05 17.74 11.73
C LEU A 752 37.40 18.49 11.57
N PRO A 753 37.47 19.70 11.00
CA PRO A 753 38.74 20.38 10.79
C PRO A 753 39.48 20.70 12.06
N GLU A 754 38.75 20.99 13.14
CA GLU A 754 39.38 21.35 14.44
C GLU A 754 39.94 20.12 15.18
N LEU A 755 39.28 18.98 15.06
CA LEU A 755 39.78 17.70 15.61
C LEU A 755 41.05 17.24 14.88
N LEU A 756 41.16 17.49 13.58
CA LEU A 756 42.29 17.03 12.77
C LEU A 756 43.54 17.93 12.89
N LYS A 757 43.39 19.23 13.24
CA LYS A 757 44.55 20.10 13.51
C LYS A 757 45.47 19.56 14.58
N ASP A 758 44.93 18.95 15.63
CA ASP A 758 45.74 18.40 16.72
C ASP A 758 46.51 17.15 16.28
N VAL A 759 45.93 16.34 15.40
CA VAL A 759 46.57 15.13 14.91
C VAL A 759 47.70 15.48 13.95
N GLU A 760 47.50 16.50 13.08
CA GLU A 760 48.56 17.00 12.19
C GLU A 760 49.71 17.62 12.96
N ASN A 761 49.43 18.42 13.98
CA ASN A 761 50.46 19.04 14.82
C ASN A 761 51.28 18.01 15.63
N ASN A 762 50.63 16.92 16.08
CA ASN A 762 51.33 15.84 16.82
C ASN A 762 52.13 14.91 15.89
N SER A 763 51.75 14.76 14.62
CA SER A 763 52.47 13.95 13.66
C SER A 763 53.73 14.65 13.11
N PHE A 764 53.77 15.99 13.08
CA PHE A 764 54.93 16.78 12.71
C PHE A 764 55.88 17.07 13.89
N GLY A 765 55.44 16.87 15.16
CA GLY A 765 56.26 17.05 16.35
C GLY A 765 57.06 15.79 16.76
N SER A 766 56.83 14.67 16.12
CA SER A 766 57.51 13.38 16.38
C SER A 766 58.40 12.90 15.22
N ALA A 767 58.64 13.70 14.19
CA ALA A 767 59.64 13.53 13.14
C ALA A 767 60.70 14.61 13.25
#